data_6a82448d276ed22f2fa2363dead966e4
#
_entry.id   6a82448d276ed22f2fa2363dead966e4
#
_cell.length_a   1.000
_cell.length_b   1.000
_cell.length_c   1.000
_cell.angle_alpha   90.00
_cell.angle_beta   90.00
_cell.angle_gamma   90.00
#
_symmetry.space_group_name_H-M   'P 1'
#
loop_
_entity.id
_entity.type
_entity.pdbx_description
1 polymer ?
#
loop_
_entity_poly.entity_id
_entity_poly.type
_entity_poly.pdbx_seq_one_letter_code
_entity_poly.pdbx_strand_id
1 'polypeptide(L)'
;MGRAEKPTNFPYTAIAFLVGASTSILAGYIGMRIAVYTNTRTTFECCRGADLQVVVKGEATTRKDLKDGFFVAFRGGQVLGFVLVGLALLVLEIIIVAFKAAWFDAAVEGLTATAADKKKGQEIVRRLFELVAGYGLGGSSVALFGRVGGGIYTKAADVGADLVGKNIHDLAEDSPENPGTIADNVGDNVGDIAGMGADLFGSLAESTCAALVVSSTSPELCTTVDCLYFPLVITSVGILASFISVLMAHFFTVTVDTVQSVLKWQLAISTILMTAALVPATYILPETFQFERASDPKNPLKVGRWGAFGCVMFGLWSGMLIGLVTEYFTSNAYRPTLKLCTACEMGAAPNIIQGLALGYMSTVVPILCLTVTIAYAFATAGMYGVGLSALGMLGSLPVALTIDGYGPISDNAGGIAEMSGLPGTIRDRTDALDAAGNTTAAVGKGFAIGSAALVGLALFGAFVTRVEGKAVDILQPTQFAGLLVGAMLPYAFSALTMTAVGDAAETMMRHIIKDYNKGIAAKAANEPYSPDYQGCIEISTNASLVKMIAPGALVILSPLVAGLFFGPAAVEGLLAGAIVSGVQVAISASNTGGAWDNCKKEIERTRSAFRNRVKQEGIDLATIEEKVAAMGPDHPDAAKYAAIAKEKQEIRDLHVAAVVGDTVGDPLKDTSGPAINILVKLSAITSLVFGSYIKQMNLFGPKE
;
A
#
# COMPACT_ATOMS: atom_id res chain seq x y z
N MET A 1 -9.96 49.73 -10.94
CA MET A 1 -11.05 48.85 -10.46
C MET A 1 -11.66 48.13 -11.66
N GLY A 2 -11.57 46.81 -11.80
CA GLY A 2 -12.43 46.13 -12.76
C GLY A 2 -11.87 44.96 -13.58
N ARG A 3 -10.62 44.46 -13.40
CA ARG A 3 -10.17 43.28 -14.12
C ARG A 3 -9.77 42.07 -13.25
N ALA A 4 -9.61 42.23 -11.95
CA ALA A 4 -9.16 41.14 -11.05
C ALA A 4 -10.28 40.33 -10.37
N GLU A 5 -11.56 40.64 -10.59
CA GLU A 5 -12.71 40.05 -9.88
C GLU A 5 -13.61 39.14 -10.73
N LYS A 6 -13.26 38.84 -11.97
CA LYS A 6 -14.01 37.76 -12.65
C LYS A 6 -13.44 36.41 -12.22
N PRO A 7 -14.25 35.59 -11.48
CA PRO A 7 -13.90 34.19 -11.35
C PRO A 7 -13.67 33.65 -12.77
N THR A 8 -12.52 33.11 -13.03
CA THR A 8 -12.27 32.50 -14.33
C THR A 8 -13.29 31.38 -14.48
N ASN A 9 -14.23 31.52 -15.43
CA ASN A 9 -15.20 30.47 -15.77
C ASN A 9 -14.51 29.23 -16.37
N PHE A 10 -13.18 29.20 -16.37
CA PHE A 10 -12.39 28.12 -16.92
C PHE A 10 -12.19 27.02 -15.88
N PRO A 11 -12.44 25.74 -16.20
CA PRO A 11 -12.49 24.66 -15.23
C PRO A 11 -11.08 24.11 -14.86
N TYR A 12 -10.17 24.95 -14.38
CA TYR A 12 -8.79 24.57 -14.03
C TYR A 12 -8.71 23.36 -13.08
N THR A 13 -9.53 23.33 -12.05
CA THR A 13 -9.56 22.19 -11.10
C THR A 13 -10.00 20.90 -11.78
N ALA A 14 -10.98 20.97 -12.71
CA ALA A 14 -11.41 19.79 -13.45
C ALA A 14 -10.33 19.29 -14.42
N ILE A 15 -9.57 20.21 -15.04
CA ILE A 15 -8.43 19.85 -15.89
C ILE A 15 -7.35 19.19 -15.02
N ALA A 16 -6.98 19.77 -13.89
CA ALA A 16 -6.02 19.19 -12.96
C ALA A 16 -6.47 17.79 -12.52
N PHE A 17 -7.76 17.61 -12.21
CA PHE A 17 -8.35 16.31 -11.88
C PHE A 17 -8.17 15.29 -13.01
N LEU A 18 -8.54 15.64 -14.25
CA LEU A 18 -8.41 14.75 -15.39
C LEU A 18 -6.96 14.37 -15.68
N VAL A 19 -6.04 15.33 -15.57
CA VAL A 19 -4.61 15.08 -15.76
C VAL A 19 -4.09 14.18 -14.64
N GLY A 20 -4.46 14.41 -13.38
CA GLY A 20 -4.10 13.55 -12.25
C GLY A 20 -4.60 12.11 -12.40
N ALA A 21 -5.88 11.97 -12.78
CA ALA A 21 -6.48 10.66 -13.06
C ALA A 21 -5.76 9.93 -14.21
N SER A 22 -5.54 10.63 -15.32
CA SER A 22 -4.85 10.04 -16.48
C SER A 22 -3.40 9.65 -16.17
N THR A 23 -2.69 10.44 -15.36
CA THR A 23 -1.32 10.14 -14.94
C THR A 23 -1.28 8.93 -14.02
N SER A 24 -2.24 8.80 -13.10
CA SER A 24 -2.36 7.64 -12.22
C SER A 24 -2.63 6.35 -12.99
N ILE A 25 -3.53 6.40 -13.98
CA ILE A 25 -3.80 5.26 -14.89
C ILE A 25 -2.54 4.89 -15.67
N LEU A 26 -1.83 5.88 -16.21
CA LEU A 26 -0.60 5.66 -16.98
C LEU A 26 0.49 5.02 -16.10
N ALA A 27 0.67 5.51 -14.88
CA ALA A 27 1.63 4.97 -13.93
C ALA A 27 1.32 3.49 -13.59
N GLY A 28 0.05 3.18 -13.29
CA GLY A 28 -0.40 1.80 -13.06
C GLY A 28 -0.21 0.90 -14.28
N TYR A 29 -0.52 1.39 -15.48
CA TYR A 29 -0.31 0.65 -16.74
C TYR A 29 1.16 0.32 -16.98
N ILE A 30 2.06 1.31 -16.82
CA ILE A 30 3.51 1.07 -16.96
C ILE A 30 3.99 0.06 -15.93
N GLY A 31 3.55 0.19 -14.68
CA GLY A 31 3.87 -0.74 -13.60
C GLY A 31 3.48 -2.19 -13.93
N MET A 32 2.24 -2.41 -14.36
CA MET A 32 1.78 -3.75 -14.77
C MET A 32 2.56 -4.28 -15.97
N ARG A 33 2.80 -3.46 -16.99
CA ARG A 33 3.54 -3.88 -18.19
C ARG A 33 4.96 -4.33 -17.86
N ILE A 34 5.66 -3.61 -16.98
CA ILE A 34 7.02 -3.99 -16.59
C ILE A 34 7.02 -5.23 -15.69
N ALA A 35 6.02 -5.38 -14.82
CA ALA A 35 5.90 -6.55 -13.96
C ALA A 35 5.69 -7.81 -14.80
N VAL A 36 4.69 -7.83 -15.66
CA VAL A 36 4.43 -8.96 -16.58
C VAL A 36 5.65 -9.29 -17.44
N TYR A 37 6.37 -8.24 -17.91
CA TYR A 37 7.61 -8.43 -18.66
C TYR A 37 8.72 -9.07 -17.82
N THR A 38 8.83 -8.74 -16.54
CA THR A 38 9.90 -9.21 -15.66
C THR A 38 9.57 -10.55 -14.97
N ASN A 39 8.30 -10.89 -14.73
CA ASN A 39 7.89 -12.16 -14.12
C ASN A 39 8.57 -13.38 -14.80
N THR A 40 8.32 -13.57 -16.09
CA THR A 40 8.90 -14.66 -16.88
C THR A 40 10.42 -14.61 -16.94
N ARG A 41 11.01 -13.40 -16.99
CA ARG A 41 12.46 -13.24 -17.02
C ARG A 41 13.13 -13.57 -15.71
N THR A 42 12.48 -13.29 -14.60
CA THR A 42 12.96 -13.68 -13.27
C THR A 42 13.03 -15.20 -13.18
N THR A 43 11.97 -15.89 -13.59
CA THR A 43 11.97 -17.37 -13.68
C THR A 43 13.10 -17.88 -14.57
N PHE A 44 13.24 -17.29 -15.77
CA PHE A 44 14.27 -17.67 -16.71
C PHE A 44 15.69 -17.50 -16.17
N GLU A 45 16.00 -16.38 -15.50
CA GLU A 45 17.33 -16.18 -14.90
C GLU A 45 17.56 -17.08 -13.68
N CYS A 46 16.52 -17.45 -12.94
CA CYS A 46 16.62 -18.50 -11.92
C CYS A 46 16.95 -19.88 -12.52
N CYS A 47 16.50 -20.16 -13.76
CA CYS A 47 16.87 -21.37 -14.50
C CYS A 47 18.29 -21.31 -15.05
N ARG A 48 18.72 -20.14 -15.58
CA ARG A 48 20.00 -19.96 -16.26
C ARG A 48 21.20 -20.17 -15.35
N GLY A 49 21.07 -19.82 -14.07
CA GLY A 49 22.09 -20.13 -13.07
C GLY A 49 22.17 -21.61 -12.69
N ALA A 50 21.21 -22.43 -13.11
CA ALA A 50 21.28 -23.87 -13.08
C ALA A 50 21.73 -24.32 -14.46
N ASP A 51 22.82 -25.14 -14.54
CA ASP A 51 23.23 -25.71 -15.80
C ASP A 51 22.01 -26.40 -16.45
N LEU A 52 21.54 -25.92 -17.61
CA LEU A 52 20.28 -26.38 -18.22
C LEU A 52 20.26 -27.91 -18.40
N GLN A 53 21.46 -28.52 -18.59
CA GLN A 53 21.61 -29.96 -18.65
C GLN A 53 21.40 -30.67 -17.30
N VAL A 54 21.72 -30.00 -16.19
CA VAL A 54 21.52 -30.51 -14.83
C VAL A 54 20.02 -30.34 -14.43
N VAL A 55 19.39 -29.29 -14.83
CA VAL A 55 17.92 -29.07 -14.65
C VAL A 55 17.11 -30.16 -15.36
N VAL A 56 17.49 -30.53 -16.60
CA VAL A 56 16.85 -31.60 -17.38
C VAL A 56 17.12 -32.99 -16.80
N LYS A 57 18.25 -33.20 -16.08
CA LYS A 57 18.61 -34.48 -15.47
C LYS A 57 18.15 -34.60 -14.00
N GLY A 58 17.56 -33.58 -13.40
CA GLY A 58 17.07 -33.64 -12.01
C GLY A 58 18.15 -33.65 -10.93
N GLU A 59 19.40 -33.26 -11.25
CA GLU A 59 20.49 -33.17 -10.27
C GLU A 59 20.44 -31.83 -9.51
N ALA A 60 20.72 -31.89 -8.19
CA ALA A 60 20.70 -30.71 -7.32
C ALA A 60 21.80 -29.70 -7.69
N THR A 61 21.43 -28.53 -8.18
CA THR A 61 22.34 -27.41 -8.39
C THR A 61 22.62 -26.67 -7.09
N THR A 62 23.85 -26.20 -6.91
CA THR A 62 24.26 -25.46 -5.72
C THR A 62 23.50 -24.12 -5.65
N ARG A 63 23.03 -23.75 -4.44
CA ARG A 63 22.26 -22.54 -4.06
C ARG A 63 22.88 -21.19 -4.44
N LYS A 64 23.91 -21.13 -5.28
CA LYS A 64 24.76 -19.93 -5.46
C LYS A 64 24.21 -18.87 -6.43
N ASP A 65 23.23 -19.18 -7.28
CA ASP A 65 22.89 -18.33 -8.43
C ASP A 65 21.52 -17.63 -8.30
N LEU A 66 21.22 -17.06 -7.13
CA LEU A 66 20.03 -16.23 -6.89
C LEU A 66 20.18 -14.80 -7.44
N LYS A 67 21.44 -14.36 -7.65
CA LYS A 67 21.80 -12.97 -7.96
C LYS A 67 21.12 -12.44 -9.21
N ASP A 68 21.12 -13.20 -10.29
CA ASP A 68 20.60 -12.70 -11.58
C ASP A 68 19.07 -12.62 -11.56
N GLY A 69 18.38 -13.61 -11.00
CA GLY A 69 16.92 -13.57 -10.78
C GLY A 69 16.52 -12.40 -9.88
N PHE A 70 17.24 -12.20 -8.77
CA PHE A 70 17.03 -11.04 -7.89
C PHE A 70 17.14 -9.71 -8.65
N PHE A 71 18.21 -9.50 -9.42
CA PHE A 71 18.38 -8.21 -10.11
C PHE A 71 17.36 -7.97 -11.22
N VAL A 72 16.81 -9.01 -11.84
CA VAL A 72 15.73 -8.84 -12.82
C VAL A 72 14.45 -8.38 -12.11
N ALA A 73 14.03 -9.07 -11.06
CA ALA A 73 12.84 -8.66 -10.28
C ALA A 73 13.02 -7.28 -9.65
N PHE A 74 14.20 -7.01 -9.06
CA PHE A 74 14.52 -5.71 -8.45
C PHE A 74 14.53 -4.56 -9.45
N ARG A 75 15.02 -4.76 -10.69
CA ARG A 75 14.94 -3.76 -11.76
C ARG A 75 13.51 -3.53 -12.22
N GLY A 76 12.67 -4.55 -12.27
CA GLY A 76 11.23 -4.38 -12.52
C GLY A 76 10.59 -3.46 -11.50
N GLY A 77 10.85 -3.71 -10.20
CA GLY A 77 10.44 -2.83 -9.12
C GLY A 77 11.02 -1.41 -9.22
N GLN A 78 12.30 -1.25 -9.62
CA GLN A 78 12.91 0.07 -9.83
C GLN A 78 12.18 0.89 -10.89
N VAL A 79 11.81 0.28 -12.01
CA VAL A 79 11.03 0.98 -13.05
C VAL A 79 9.71 1.46 -12.47
N LEU A 80 9.00 0.60 -11.73
CA LEU A 80 7.76 1.00 -11.05
C LEU A 80 8.01 2.20 -10.13
N GLY A 81 8.96 2.10 -9.19
CA GLY A 81 9.22 3.13 -8.18
C GLY A 81 9.63 4.47 -8.77
N PHE A 82 10.60 4.49 -9.68
CA PHE A 82 11.13 5.74 -10.24
C PHE A 82 10.21 6.37 -11.29
N VAL A 83 9.56 5.57 -12.14
CA VAL A 83 8.61 6.11 -13.13
C VAL A 83 7.40 6.71 -12.42
N LEU A 84 6.86 6.04 -11.43
CA LEU A 84 5.68 6.50 -10.70
C LEU A 84 5.96 7.83 -9.98
N VAL A 85 7.02 7.89 -9.18
CA VAL A 85 7.38 9.09 -8.41
C VAL A 85 7.83 10.22 -9.34
N GLY A 86 8.60 9.89 -10.39
CA GLY A 86 9.05 10.86 -11.39
C GLY A 86 7.88 11.46 -12.19
N LEU A 87 6.92 10.64 -12.65
CA LEU A 87 5.72 11.14 -13.33
C LEU A 87 4.86 11.99 -12.40
N ALA A 88 4.68 11.58 -11.14
CA ALA A 88 3.89 12.33 -10.18
C ALA A 88 4.44 13.75 -9.99
N LEU A 89 5.75 13.88 -9.84
CA LEU A 89 6.42 15.16 -9.64
C LEU A 89 6.45 15.99 -10.94
N LEU A 90 6.87 15.39 -12.04
CA LEU A 90 7.01 16.06 -13.35
C LEU A 90 5.67 16.64 -13.85
N VAL A 91 4.61 15.83 -13.82
CA VAL A 91 3.30 16.27 -14.31
C VAL A 91 2.69 17.33 -13.40
N LEU A 92 2.90 17.21 -12.07
CA LEU A 92 2.47 18.24 -11.12
C LEU A 92 3.16 19.58 -11.43
N GLU A 93 4.48 19.57 -11.66
CA GLU A 93 5.24 20.76 -12.03
C GLU A 93 4.75 21.36 -13.36
N ILE A 94 4.50 20.52 -14.37
CA ILE A 94 3.93 20.98 -15.66
C ILE A 94 2.59 21.68 -15.44
N ILE A 95 1.71 21.14 -14.59
CA ILE A 95 0.41 21.77 -14.29
C ILE A 95 0.61 23.12 -13.60
N ILE A 96 1.50 23.19 -12.62
CA ILE A 96 1.80 24.44 -11.90
C ILE A 96 2.30 25.50 -12.90
N VAL A 97 3.28 25.16 -13.74
CA VAL A 97 3.84 26.07 -14.74
C VAL A 97 2.77 26.49 -15.78
N ALA A 98 1.97 25.56 -16.26
CA ALA A 98 0.91 25.81 -17.23
C ALA A 98 -0.18 26.76 -16.64
N PHE A 99 -0.61 26.51 -15.40
CA PHE A 99 -1.62 27.36 -14.74
C PHE A 99 -1.03 28.71 -14.37
N LYS A 100 0.25 28.76 -14.02
CA LYS A 100 0.97 30.02 -13.81
C LYS A 100 0.97 30.86 -15.06
N ALA A 101 1.39 30.34 -16.20
CA ALA A 101 1.42 31.06 -17.47
C ALA A 101 0.02 31.44 -17.99
N ALA A 102 -0.98 30.56 -17.82
CA ALA A 102 -2.31 30.77 -18.36
C ALA A 102 -3.15 31.78 -17.57
N TRP A 103 -2.94 31.89 -16.27
CA TRP A 103 -3.81 32.69 -15.40
C TRP A 103 -3.05 33.51 -14.37
N PHE A 104 -2.07 32.92 -13.66
CA PHE A 104 -1.43 33.55 -12.50
C PHE A 104 -0.65 34.81 -12.88
N ASP A 105 0.18 34.75 -13.92
CA ASP A 105 1.04 35.86 -14.32
C ASP A 105 0.18 37.08 -14.72
N ALA A 106 -0.94 36.86 -15.39
CA ALA A 106 -1.89 37.93 -15.73
C ALA A 106 -2.66 38.47 -14.49
N ALA A 107 -2.88 37.63 -13.48
CA ALA A 107 -3.58 38.02 -12.25
C ALA A 107 -2.67 38.84 -11.31
N VAL A 108 -1.36 38.65 -11.38
CA VAL A 108 -0.35 39.37 -10.58
C VAL A 108 0.15 40.62 -11.28
N GLU A 109 -0.05 40.74 -12.60
CA GLU A 109 0.38 41.91 -13.36
C GLU A 109 -0.24 43.18 -12.84
N GLY A 110 0.58 44.16 -12.50
CA GLY A 110 0.15 45.46 -11.96
C GLY A 110 -0.01 45.53 -10.45
N LEU A 111 0.31 44.46 -9.69
CA LEU A 111 0.42 44.55 -8.23
C LEU A 111 1.67 45.33 -7.85
N THR A 112 1.53 46.26 -6.92
CA THR A 112 2.60 47.09 -6.40
C THR A 112 3.10 46.58 -5.05
N ALA A 113 4.20 47.15 -4.52
CA ALA A 113 4.76 46.73 -3.23
C ALA A 113 3.92 47.13 -1.99
N THR A 114 2.70 47.64 -2.16
CA THR A 114 1.84 48.00 -1.04
C THR A 114 1.40 46.79 -0.23
N ALA A 115 1.09 47.00 1.06
CA ALA A 115 0.63 45.89 1.92
C ALA A 115 -0.67 45.23 1.42
N ALA A 116 -1.56 46.01 0.80
CA ALA A 116 -2.80 45.53 0.21
C ALA A 116 -2.53 44.65 -1.02
N ASP A 117 -1.60 45.06 -1.89
CA ASP A 117 -1.23 44.29 -3.08
C ASP A 117 -0.48 43.01 -2.72
N LYS A 118 0.38 43.03 -1.67
CA LYS A 118 1.04 41.82 -1.15
C LYS A 118 0.01 40.78 -0.66
N LYS A 119 -1.01 41.23 0.11
CA LYS A 119 -2.09 40.36 0.57
C LYS A 119 -2.88 39.77 -0.60
N LYS A 120 -3.18 40.60 -1.61
CA LYS A 120 -3.85 40.15 -2.84
C LYS A 120 -3.01 39.15 -3.64
N GLY A 121 -1.70 39.40 -3.75
CA GLY A 121 -0.75 38.44 -4.38
C GLY A 121 -0.73 37.10 -3.65
N GLN A 122 -0.68 37.10 -2.33
CA GLN A 122 -0.75 35.88 -1.51
C GLN A 122 -2.08 35.11 -1.75
N GLU A 123 -3.21 35.80 -1.85
CA GLU A 123 -4.50 35.19 -2.13
C GLU A 123 -4.53 34.53 -3.53
N ILE A 124 -3.90 35.16 -4.52
CA ILE A 124 -3.77 34.63 -5.88
C ILE A 124 -2.88 33.37 -5.87
N VAL A 125 -1.74 33.36 -5.14
CA VAL A 125 -0.87 32.19 -4.98
C VAL A 125 -1.64 31.04 -4.31
N ARG A 126 -2.34 31.33 -3.23
CA ARG A 126 -3.19 30.33 -2.56
C ARG A 126 -4.20 29.72 -3.54
N ARG A 127 -4.87 30.58 -4.32
CA ARG A 127 -5.85 30.13 -5.32
C ARG A 127 -5.22 29.22 -6.38
N LEU A 128 -4.01 29.52 -6.83
CA LEU A 128 -3.29 28.67 -7.79
C LEU A 128 -3.13 27.25 -7.22
N PHE A 129 -2.60 27.10 -6.00
CA PHE A 129 -2.38 25.78 -5.42
C PHE A 129 -3.68 25.05 -5.05
N GLU A 130 -4.75 25.78 -4.72
CA GLU A 130 -6.07 25.19 -4.56
C GLU A 130 -6.61 24.61 -5.88
N LEU A 131 -6.37 25.26 -7.02
CA LEU A 131 -6.75 24.74 -8.34
C LEU A 131 -5.94 23.50 -8.70
N VAL A 132 -4.65 23.51 -8.39
CA VAL A 132 -3.72 22.38 -8.60
C VAL A 132 -4.07 21.18 -7.72
N ALA A 133 -4.69 21.37 -6.55
CA ALA A 133 -5.12 20.26 -5.68
C ALA A 133 -6.08 19.28 -6.38
N GLY A 134 -6.75 19.71 -7.46
CA GLY A 134 -7.49 18.81 -8.34
C GLY A 134 -6.66 17.66 -8.89
N TYR A 135 -5.35 17.84 -9.09
CA TYR A 135 -4.42 16.79 -9.52
C TYR A 135 -4.34 15.63 -8.52
N GLY A 136 -4.17 15.94 -7.24
CA GLY A 136 -4.20 14.94 -6.17
C GLY A 136 -5.54 14.23 -6.08
N LEU A 137 -6.65 14.99 -6.16
CA LEU A 137 -8.01 14.41 -6.15
C LEU A 137 -8.22 13.42 -7.31
N GLY A 138 -7.75 13.76 -8.53
CA GLY A 138 -7.84 12.88 -9.69
C GLY A 138 -7.04 11.59 -9.51
N GLY A 139 -5.79 11.72 -9.07
CA GLY A 139 -4.91 10.58 -8.80
C GLY A 139 -5.49 9.63 -7.76
N SER A 140 -5.96 10.16 -6.62
CA SER A 140 -6.52 9.34 -5.54
C SER A 140 -7.89 8.77 -5.84
N SER A 141 -8.68 9.40 -6.71
CA SER A 141 -9.93 8.81 -7.18
C SER A 141 -9.67 7.53 -7.98
N VAL A 142 -8.68 7.54 -8.88
CA VAL A 142 -8.25 6.35 -9.61
C VAL A 142 -7.64 5.32 -8.66
N ALA A 143 -6.82 5.76 -7.72
CA ALA A 143 -6.21 4.91 -6.70
C ALA A 143 -7.26 4.14 -5.88
N LEU A 144 -8.35 4.79 -5.49
CA LEU A 144 -9.44 4.15 -4.77
C LEU A 144 -10.01 2.96 -5.56
N PHE A 145 -10.38 3.20 -6.82
CA PHE A 145 -10.95 2.14 -7.67
C PHE A 145 -9.91 1.06 -7.99
N GLY A 146 -8.67 1.44 -8.26
CA GLY A 146 -7.57 0.51 -8.50
C GLY A 146 -7.26 -0.37 -7.28
N ARG A 147 -7.24 0.20 -6.07
CA ARG A 147 -6.92 -0.53 -4.84
C ARG A 147 -8.09 -1.39 -4.35
N VAL A 148 -9.31 -0.85 -4.35
CA VAL A 148 -10.50 -1.60 -3.94
C VAL A 148 -10.85 -2.68 -4.97
N GLY A 149 -10.94 -2.31 -6.25
CA GLY A 149 -11.26 -3.26 -7.32
C GLY A 149 -10.16 -4.30 -7.50
N GLY A 150 -8.89 -3.89 -7.53
CA GLY A 150 -7.75 -4.79 -7.60
C GLY A 150 -7.67 -5.74 -6.41
N GLY A 151 -7.88 -5.25 -5.19
CA GLY A 151 -7.93 -6.08 -3.99
C GLY A 151 -9.08 -7.10 -3.99
N ILE A 152 -10.28 -6.71 -4.47
CA ILE A 152 -11.40 -7.64 -4.62
C ILE A 152 -11.07 -8.69 -5.69
N TYR A 153 -10.47 -8.29 -6.80
CA TYR A 153 -10.06 -9.20 -7.88
C TYR A 153 -9.08 -10.26 -7.35
N THR A 154 -7.94 -9.79 -6.82
CA THR A 154 -6.86 -10.66 -6.31
C THR A 154 -7.38 -11.61 -5.25
N LYS A 155 -8.05 -11.09 -4.23
CA LYS A 155 -8.44 -11.92 -3.07
C LYS A 155 -9.66 -12.79 -3.33
N ALA A 156 -10.48 -12.50 -4.31
CA ALA A 156 -11.50 -13.44 -4.77
C ALA A 156 -10.86 -14.67 -5.45
N ALA A 157 -9.81 -14.45 -6.24
CA ALA A 157 -9.09 -15.52 -6.91
C ALA A 157 -8.25 -16.35 -5.92
N ASP A 158 -7.43 -15.70 -5.10
CA ASP A 158 -6.55 -16.30 -4.11
C ASP A 158 -7.32 -17.14 -3.08
N VAL A 159 -8.30 -16.55 -2.37
CA VAL A 159 -9.16 -17.26 -1.41
C VAL A 159 -9.89 -18.42 -2.07
N GLY A 160 -10.39 -18.21 -3.30
CA GLY A 160 -11.09 -19.26 -4.06
C GLY A 160 -10.16 -20.41 -4.44
N ALA A 161 -8.97 -20.11 -4.94
CA ALA A 161 -7.97 -21.08 -5.34
C ALA A 161 -7.39 -21.84 -4.13
N ASP A 162 -7.07 -21.14 -3.03
CA ASP A 162 -6.46 -21.71 -1.83
C ASP A 162 -7.44 -22.63 -1.07
N LEU A 163 -8.67 -22.20 -0.81
CA LEU A 163 -9.63 -23.02 -0.09
C LEU A 163 -9.99 -24.29 -0.85
N VAL A 164 -10.15 -24.22 -2.16
CA VAL A 164 -10.49 -25.41 -2.96
C VAL A 164 -9.23 -26.24 -3.23
N GLY A 165 -8.14 -25.61 -3.67
CA GLY A 165 -6.91 -26.30 -4.04
C GLY A 165 -6.23 -26.94 -2.83
N LYS A 166 -5.88 -26.14 -1.84
CA LYS A 166 -5.05 -26.59 -0.71
C LYS A 166 -5.87 -27.37 0.33
N ASN A 167 -7.07 -26.89 0.72
CA ASN A 167 -7.84 -27.52 1.80
C ASN A 167 -8.73 -28.68 1.37
N ILE A 168 -9.36 -28.59 0.18
CA ILE A 168 -10.31 -29.64 -0.26
C ILE A 168 -9.56 -30.74 -1.04
N HIS A 169 -8.67 -30.35 -1.97
CA HIS A 169 -8.02 -31.29 -2.89
C HIS A 169 -6.55 -31.58 -2.59
N ASP A 170 -5.96 -30.97 -1.55
CA ASP A 170 -4.55 -31.13 -1.16
C ASP A 170 -3.54 -30.89 -2.32
N LEU A 171 -3.90 -29.97 -3.24
CA LEU A 171 -3.04 -29.57 -4.34
C LEU A 171 -1.84 -28.74 -3.84
N ALA A 172 -0.77 -28.76 -4.61
CA ALA A 172 0.34 -27.83 -4.40
C ALA A 172 -0.09 -26.40 -4.75
N GLU A 173 0.59 -25.42 -4.16
CA GLU A 173 0.46 -24.01 -4.53
C GLU A 173 0.79 -23.84 -6.01
N ASP A 174 0.07 -22.97 -6.71
CA ASP A 174 0.20 -22.73 -8.16
C ASP A 174 0.04 -23.97 -9.06
N SER A 175 -0.63 -25.01 -8.57
CA SER A 175 -0.85 -26.22 -9.36
C SER A 175 -1.55 -25.93 -10.70
N PRO A 176 -1.05 -26.43 -11.83
CA PRO A 176 -1.73 -26.28 -13.13
C PRO A 176 -3.09 -27.00 -13.20
N GLU A 177 -3.39 -27.87 -12.24
CA GLU A 177 -4.70 -28.54 -12.15
C GLU A 177 -5.76 -27.67 -11.51
N ASN A 178 -5.38 -26.56 -10.83
CA ASN A 178 -6.29 -25.61 -10.19
C ASN A 178 -6.71 -24.51 -11.19
N PRO A 179 -7.98 -24.41 -11.60
CA PRO A 179 -8.43 -23.38 -12.54
C PRO A 179 -8.24 -21.94 -12.04
N GLY A 180 -8.14 -21.74 -10.70
CA GLY A 180 -7.98 -20.43 -10.07
C GLY A 180 -6.56 -19.84 -10.19
N THR A 181 -5.52 -20.65 -10.41
CA THR A 181 -4.11 -20.25 -10.33
C THR A 181 -3.76 -19.07 -11.24
N ILE A 182 -4.22 -19.04 -12.49
CA ILE A 182 -3.91 -17.91 -13.38
C ILE A 182 -4.61 -16.63 -12.94
N ALA A 183 -5.86 -16.73 -12.47
CA ALA A 183 -6.59 -15.57 -11.97
C ALA A 183 -5.92 -14.97 -10.73
N ASP A 184 -5.37 -15.80 -9.86
CA ASP A 184 -4.61 -15.41 -8.69
C ASP A 184 -3.32 -14.67 -9.07
N ASN A 185 -2.47 -15.27 -9.88
CA ASN A 185 -1.23 -14.65 -10.38
C ASN A 185 -1.46 -13.34 -11.17
N VAL A 186 -2.55 -13.23 -11.94
CA VAL A 186 -2.96 -11.98 -12.58
C VAL A 186 -3.39 -10.96 -11.54
N GLY A 187 -4.05 -11.42 -10.48
CA GLY A 187 -4.51 -10.60 -9.37
C GLY A 187 -3.39 -9.80 -8.71
N ASP A 188 -2.25 -10.40 -8.45
CA ASP A 188 -1.09 -9.74 -7.86
C ASP A 188 -0.60 -8.55 -8.69
N ASN A 189 -0.59 -8.69 -10.02
CA ASN A 189 -0.24 -7.57 -10.89
C ASN A 189 -1.30 -6.45 -10.85
N VAL A 190 -2.59 -6.78 -10.72
CA VAL A 190 -3.68 -5.80 -10.67
C VAL A 190 -3.75 -5.15 -9.29
N GLY A 191 -3.79 -5.94 -8.21
CA GLY A 191 -3.98 -5.46 -6.84
C GLY A 191 -2.73 -4.80 -6.27
N ASP A 192 -1.62 -5.51 -6.30
CA ASP A 192 -0.41 -5.11 -5.58
C ASP A 192 0.53 -4.24 -6.43
N ILE A 193 0.54 -4.35 -7.73
CA ILE A 193 1.36 -3.45 -8.57
C ILE A 193 0.57 -2.24 -9.01
N ALA A 194 -0.55 -2.41 -9.73
CA ALA A 194 -1.29 -1.27 -10.25
C ALA A 194 -2.05 -0.52 -9.13
N GLY A 195 -2.74 -1.26 -8.25
CA GLY A 195 -3.52 -0.66 -7.17
C GLY A 195 -2.65 0.06 -6.14
N MET A 196 -1.56 -0.56 -5.68
CA MET A 196 -0.64 0.05 -4.73
C MET A 196 0.16 1.20 -5.37
N GLY A 197 0.61 1.02 -6.61
CA GLY A 197 1.27 2.09 -7.35
C GLY A 197 0.40 3.34 -7.46
N ALA A 198 -0.88 3.20 -7.82
CA ALA A 198 -1.81 4.31 -7.88
C ALA A 198 -2.05 4.97 -6.51
N ASP A 199 -2.14 4.19 -5.40
CA ASP A 199 -2.30 4.72 -4.05
C ASP A 199 -1.11 5.57 -3.61
N LEU A 200 0.11 5.11 -3.84
CA LEU A 200 1.30 5.84 -3.46
C LEU A 200 1.57 7.06 -4.36
N PHE A 201 1.19 6.98 -5.65
CA PHE A 201 1.10 8.14 -6.52
C PHE A 201 0.16 9.22 -5.95
N GLY A 202 -1.06 8.82 -5.58
CA GLY A 202 -2.03 9.70 -4.93
C GLY A 202 -1.48 10.31 -3.65
N SER A 203 -0.86 9.51 -2.79
CA SER A 203 -0.26 9.98 -1.52
C SER A 203 0.78 11.06 -1.73
N LEU A 204 1.67 10.90 -2.71
CA LEU A 204 2.70 11.90 -3.03
C LEU A 204 2.08 13.17 -3.62
N ALA A 205 1.17 13.04 -4.56
CA ALA A 205 0.49 14.17 -5.18
C ALA A 205 -0.28 15.00 -4.14
N GLU A 206 -1.04 14.33 -3.27
CA GLU A 206 -1.85 14.97 -2.22
C GLU A 206 -0.99 15.64 -1.16
N SER A 207 0.07 14.99 -0.68
CA SER A 207 0.98 15.57 0.33
C SER A 207 1.68 16.81 -0.21
N THR A 208 2.10 16.77 -1.47
CA THR A 208 2.73 17.91 -2.14
C THR A 208 1.74 19.05 -2.30
N CYS A 209 0.53 18.77 -2.80
CA CYS A 209 -0.53 19.78 -2.92
C CYS A 209 -0.91 20.39 -1.56
N ALA A 210 -1.06 19.56 -0.51
CA ALA A 210 -1.38 20.05 0.83
C ALA A 210 -0.27 21.00 1.36
N ALA A 211 0.99 20.58 1.24
CA ALA A 211 2.12 21.42 1.66
C ALA A 211 2.21 22.73 0.87
N LEU A 212 1.94 22.71 -0.45
CA LEU A 212 1.89 23.91 -1.29
C LEU A 212 0.74 24.85 -0.90
N VAL A 213 -0.46 24.32 -0.64
CA VAL A 213 -1.60 25.11 -0.19
C VAL A 213 -1.29 25.78 1.16
N VAL A 214 -0.74 25.04 2.11
CA VAL A 214 -0.40 25.61 3.43
C VAL A 214 0.79 26.57 3.32
N SER A 215 1.82 26.31 2.51
CA SER A 215 2.97 27.21 2.31
C SER A 215 2.52 28.60 1.81
N SER A 216 1.48 28.65 0.98
CA SER A 216 0.92 29.89 0.43
C SER A 216 0.27 30.80 1.49
N THR A 217 0.06 30.31 2.70
CA THR A 217 -0.46 31.15 3.81
C THR A 217 0.64 31.98 4.51
N SER A 218 1.93 31.71 4.23
CA SER A 218 3.06 32.50 4.75
C SER A 218 3.39 33.66 3.79
N PRO A 219 3.35 34.91 4.28
CA PRO A 219 3.73 36.08 3.46
C PRO A 219 5.19 36.00 2.97
N GLU A 220 6.12 35.55 3.81
CA GLU A 220 7.53 35.47 3.48
C GLU A 220 7.81 34.43 2.42
N LEU A 221 7.17 33.26 2.48
CA LEU A 221 7.33 32.22 1.45
C LEU A 221 6.75 32.66 0.10
N CYS A 222 5.70 33.48 0.11
CA CYS A 222 5.09 34.03 -1.12
C CYS A 222 5.92 35.12 -1.80
N THR A 223 6.88 35.76 -1.08
CA THR A 223 7.71 36.82 -1.66
C THR A 223 8.81 36.28 -2.56
N THR A 224 9.23 35.03 -2.34
CA THR A 224 10.28 34.35 -3.11
C THR A 224 9.69 33.04 -3.63
N VAL A 225 9.37 32.98 -4.91
CA VAL A 225 8.71 31.82 -5.54
C VAL A 225 9.46 30.53 -5.28
N ASP A 226 10.81 30.57 -5.24
CA ASP A 226 11.64 29.40 -4.98
C ASP A 226 11.35 28.73 -3.62
N CYS A 227 10.99 29.53 -2.60
CA CYS A 227 10.68 29.00 -1.27
C CYS A 227 9.37 28.19 -1.26
N LEU A 228 8.42 28.55 -2.12
CA LEU A 228 7.15 27.80 -2.26
C LEU A 228 7.37 26.40 -2.83
N TYR A 229 8.45 26.19 -3.63
CA TYR A 229 8.76 24.90 -4.22
C TYR A 229 9.51 23.95 -3.28
N PHE A 230 9.79 24.34 -2.05
CA PHE A 230 10.49 23.47 -1.09
C PHE A 230 9.84 22.08 -0.93
N PRO A 231 8.50 21.92 -0.91
CA PRO A 231 7.86 20.59 -0.93
C PRO A 231 8.27 19.72 -2.13
N LEU A 232 8.40 20.28 -3.33
CA LEU A 232 8.85 19.57 -4.52
C LEU A 232 10.34 19.21 -4.45
N VAL A 233 11.15 20.11 -3.86
CA VAL A 233 12.59 19.88 -3.64
C VAL A 233 12.80 18.68 -2.71
N ILE A 234 12.02 18.52 -1.64
CA ILE A 234 12.09 17.35 -0.75
C ILE A 234 11.93 16.06 -1.55
N THR A 235 10.90 15.98 -2.40
CA THR A 235 10.66 14.81 -3.24
C THR A 235 11.78 14.57 -4.25
N SER A 236 12.28 15.65 -4.89
CA SER A 236 13.40 15.56 -5.85
C SER A 236 14.67 15.03 -5.20
N VAL A 237 15.01 15.51 -4.00
CA VAL A 237 16.13 15.01 -3.20
C VAL A 237 15.92 13.54 -2.83
N GLY A 238 14.69 13.16 -2.48
CA GLY A 238 14.33 11.77 -2.21
C GLY A 238 14.54 10.84 -3.41
N ILE A 239 14.18 11.28 -4.63
CA ILE A 239 14.44 10.52 -5.86
C ILE A 239 15.95 10.32 -6.06
N LEU A 240 16.76 11.36 -5.90
CA LEU A 240 18.22 11.27 -6.06
C LEU A 240 18.86 10.35 -5.02
N ALA A 241 18.49 10.50 -3.74
CA ALA A 241 18.96 9.64 -2.66
C ALA A 241 18.59 8.17 -2.89
N SER A 242 17.36 7.94 -3.32
CA SER A 242 16.86 6.61 -3.69
C SER A 242 17.61 6.01 -4.87
N PHE A 243 17.90 6.81 -5.91
CA PHE A 243 18.66 6.38 -7.08
C PHE A 243 20.07 5.93 -6.70
N ILE A 244 20.77 6.69 -5.88
CA ILE A 244 22.08 6.30 -5.38
C ILE A 244 22.00 5.02 -4.55
N SER A 245 20.99 4.91 -3.68
CA SER A 245 20.78 3.71 -2.85
C SER A 245 20.63 2.45 -3.71
N VAL A 246 19.74 2.47 -4.72
CA VAL A 246 19.51 1.27 -5.56
C VAL A 246 20.73 0.90 -6.41
N LEU A 247 21.55 1.87 -6.81
CA LEU A 247 22.84 1.57 -7.46
C LEU A 247 23.79 0.84 -6.50
N MET A 248 23.78 1.18 -5.22
CA MET A 248 24.60 0.52 -4.21
C MET A 248 24.20 -0.96 -3.99
N ALA A 249 22.99 -1.39 -4.40
CA ALA A 249 22.59 -2.80 -4.32
C ALA A 249 23.56 -3.74 -5.04
N HIS A 250 24.22 -3.29 -6.10
CA HIS A 250 25.17 -4.07 -6.86
C HIS A 250 26.44 -4.44 -6.10
N PHE A 251 26.76 -3.74 -5.01
CA PHE A 251 27.93 -4.02 -4.16
C PHE A 251 27.66 -5.07 -3.09
N PHE A 252 26.41 -5.46 -2.89
CA PHE A 252 26.03 -6.48 -1.92
C PHE A 252 26.08 -7.89 -2.54
N THR A 253 26.46 -8.87 -1.74
CA THR A 253 26.36 -10.28 -2.12
C THR A 253 24.92 -10.75 -1.90
N VAL A 254 24.26 -11.18 -2.97
CA VAL A 254 22.87 -11.67 -2.94
C VAL A 254 22.88 -13.19 -2.89
N THR A 255 22.40 -13.74 -1.78
CA THR A 255 22.20 -15.18 -1.54
C THR A 255 20.82 -15.36 -0.89
N VAL A 256 20.36 -16.60 -0.77
CA VAL A 256 19.10 -16.92 -0.07
C VAL A 256 19.06 -16.32 1.34
N ASP A 257 20.20 -16.33 2.04
CA ASP A 257 20.30 -15.87 3.43
C ASP A 257 20.45 -14.33 3.55
N THR A 258 20.90 -13.66 2.48
CA THR A 258 21.22 -12.22 2.53
C THR A 258 20.23 -11.33 1.78
N VAL A 259 19.40 -11.88 0.89
CA VAL A 259 18.49 -11.11 0.01
C VAL A 259 17.58 -10.16 0.80
N GLN A 260 16.98 -10.63 1.88
CA GLN A 260 16.15 -9.82 2.76
C GLN A 260 16.94 -8.66 3.40
N SER A 261 18.15 -8.92 3.86
CA SER A 261 19.03 -7.89 4.43
C SER A 261 19.43 -6.86 3.39
N VAL A 262 19.68 -7.25 2.13
CA VAL A 262 20.01 -6.34 1.04
C VAL A 262 18.85 -5.36 0.79
N LEU A 263 17.61 -5.83 0.74
CA LEU A 263 16.44 -4.99 0.56
C LEU A 263 16.28 -3.98 1.72
N LYS A 264 16.47 -4.41 2.98
CA LYS A 264 16.44 -3.52 4.15
C LYS A 264 17.52 -2.45 4.12
N TRP A 265 18.74 -2.83 3.74
CA TRP A 265 19.83 -1.86 3.63
C TRP A 265 19.55 -0.78 2.57
N GLN A 266 18.81 -1.09 1.50
CA GLN A 266 18.42 -0.08 0.51
C GLN A 266 17.57 1.03 1.15
N LEU A 267 16.60 0.68 2.00
CA LEU A 267 15.80 1.68 2.72
C LEU A 267 16.63 2.49 3.72
N ALA A 268 17.48 1.83 4.50
CA ALA A 268 18.34 2.51 5.47
C ALA A 268 19.32 3.49 4.79
N ILE A 269 19.97 3.05 3.72
CA ILE A 269 20.90 3.89 2.93
C ILE A 269 20.16 5.07 2.33
N SER A 270 19.01 4.86 1.70
CA SER A 270 18.19 5.95 1.13
C SER A 270 17.80 6.97 2.20
N THR A 271 17.39 6.53 3.39
CA THR A 271 17.04 7.40 4.52
C THR A 271 18.24 8.24 4.98
N ILE A 272 19.42 7.64 5.11
CA ILE A 272 20.66 8.34 5.51
C ILE A 272 21.07 9.35 4.44
N LEU A 273 21.09 8.93 3.17
CA LEU A 273 21.44 9.80 2.04
C LEU A 273 20.49 11.00 1.93
N MET A 274 19.18 10.76 2.08
CA MET A 274 18.18 11.81 2.07
C MET A 274 18.38 12.79 3.22
N THR A 275 18.67 12.30 4.43
CA THR A 275 18.98 13.15 5.59
C THR A 275 20.15 14.10 5.28
N ALA A 276 21.22 13.57 4.71
CA ALA A 276 22.41 14.39 4.34
C ALA A 276 22.11 15.37 3.20
N ALA A 277 21.42 14.92 2.16
CA ALA A 277 21.15 15.73 0.96
C ALA A 277 20.12 16.85 1.20
N LEU A 278 19.24 16.70 2.20
CA LEU A 278 18.30 17.76 2.57
C LEU A 278 18.95 18.93 3.32
N VAL A 279 20.11 18.74 3.94
CA VAL A 279 20.83 19.85 4.61
C VAL A 279 21.07 21.02 3.67
N PRO A 280 21.75 20.87 2.51
CA PRO A 280 21.92 21.97 1.57
C PRO A 280 20.58 22.46 0.96
N ALA A 281 19.62 21.58 0.70
CA ALA A 281 18.32 21.95 0.17
C ALA A 281 17.53 22.87 1.12
N THR A 282 17.73 22.74 2.42
CA THR A 282 17.05 23.58 3.43
C THR A 282 17.42 25.06 3.31
N TYR A 283 18.55 25.40 2.70
CA TYR A 283 18.96 26.81 2.49
C TYR A 283 18.10 27.54 1.43
N ILE A 284 17.27 26.85 0.69
CA ILE A 284 16.24 27.45 -0.18
C ILE A 284 15.23 28.24 0.67
N LEU A 285 14.95 27.77 1.91
CA LEU A 285 14.08 28.49 2.82
C LEU A 285 14.78 29.71 3.43
N PRO A 286 14.03 30.81 3.70
CA PRO A 286 14.55 31.93 4.47
C PRO A 286 14.93 31.48 5.88
N GLU A 287 15.77 32.27 6.57
CA GLU A 287 16.17 31.91 7.95
C GLU A 287 14.99 31.78 8.89
N THR A 288 14.01 32.65 8.74
CA THR A 288 12.75 32.64 9.49
C THR A 288 11.60 33.06 8.60
N PHE A 289 10.45 32.45 8.78
CA PHE A 289 9.18 32.80 8.14
C PHE A 289 8.05 32.60 9.14
N GLN A 290 6.86 33.08 8.82
CA GLN A 290 5.76 33.14 9.78
C GLN A 290 4.49 32.56 9.18
N PHE A 291 3.67 31.97 10.06
CA PHE A 291 2.29 31.56 9.75
C PHE A 291 1.32 32.22 10.73
N GLU A 292 0.19 32.71 10.24
CA GLU A 292 -0.88 33.21 11.10
C GLU A 292 -1.45 32.05 11.94
N ARG A 293 -1.67 32.31 13.24
CA ARG A 293 -2.36 31.36 14.11
C ARG A 293 -3.85 31.67 14.11
N ALA A 294 -4.69 30.69 13.78
CA ALA A 294 -6.15 30.87 13.87
C ALA A 294 -6.63 31.21 15.30
N SER A 295 -5.92 30.69 16.33
CA SER A 295 -6.23 30.94 17.74
C SER A 295 -5.74 32.30 18.25
N ASP A 296 -4.69 32.88 17.68
CA ASP A 296 -4.12 34.18 18.08
C ASP A 296 -3.44 34.86 16.87
N PRO A 297 -4.20 35.60 16.06
CA PRO A 297 -3.67 36.30 14.89
C PRO A 297 -2.63 37.37 15.20
N LYS A 298 -2.55 37.83 16.48
CA LYS A 298 -1.57 38.83 16.89
C LYS A 298 -0.17 38.25 17.17
N ASN A 299 -0.09 36.95 17.42
CA ASN A 299 1.15 36.25 17.69
C ASN A 299 1.39 35.18 16.61
N PRO A 300 1.89 35.53 15.42
CA PRO A 300 2.16 34.56 14.37
C PRO A 300 3.20 33.54 14.82
N LEU A 301 3.06 32.31 14.31
CA LEU A 301 4.01 31.23 14.54
C LEU A 301 5.29 31.53 13.74
N LYS A 302 6.41 31.82 14.42
CA LYS A 302 7.72 32.00 13.80
C LYS A 302 8.37 30.63 13.59
N VAL A 303 8.73 30.34 12.37
CA VAL A 303 9.35 29.08 11.95
C VAL A 303 10.77 29.36 11.47
N GLY A 304 11.77 28.67 12.02
CA GLY A 304 13.14 28.71 11.49
C GLY A 304 13.34 27.64 10.43
N ARG A 305 14.23 27.85 9.46
CA ARG A 305 14.55 26.85 8.40
C ARG A 305 14.94 25.50 8.97
N TRP A 306 15.70 25.46 10.08
CA TRP A 306 16.07 24.22 10.76
C TRP A 306 14.90 23.54 11.48
N GLY A 307 13.89 24.30 11.88
CA GLY A 307 12.64 23.74 12.37
C GLY A 307 11.87 23.03 11.26
N ALA A 308 11.80 23.61 10.06
CA ALA A 308 11.23 22.97 8.89
C ALA A 308 12.00 21.70 8.48
N PHE A 309 13.35 21.75 8.47
CA PHE A 309 14.20 20.57 8.30
C PHE A 309 13.86 19.48 9.33
N GLY A 310 13.77 19.85 10.61
CA GLY A 310 13.40 18.92 11.69
C GLY A 310 12.06 18.23 11.43
N CYS A 311 11.03 18.96 10.92
CA CYS A 311 9.75 18.36 10.57
C CYS A 311 9.91 17.27 9.51
N VAL A 312 10.70 17.51 8.44
CA VAL A 312 10.98 16.50 7.40
C VAL A 312 11.69 15.29 8.00
N MET A 313 12.69 15.53 8.88
CA MET A 313 13.46 14.47 9.53
C MET A 313 12.59 13.59 10.46
N PHE A 314 11.74 14.23 11.27
CA PHE A 314 10.81 13.46 12.12
C PHE A 314 9.89 12.57 11.29
N GLY A 315 9.37 13.06 10.15
CA GLY A 315 8.59 12.25 9.23
C GLY A 315 9.39 11.08 8.65
N LEU A 316 10.57 11.35 8.10
CA LEU A 316 11.45 10.38 7.46
C LEU A 316 11.84 9.23 8.42
N TRP A 317 12.35 9.56 9.60
CA TRP A 317 12.80 8.57 10.57
C TRP A 317 11.65 7.87 11.29
N SER A 318 10.51 8.55 11.51
CA SER A 318 9.30 7.89 11.99
C SER A 318 8.80 6.85 11.00
N GLY A 319 8.80 7.15 9.70
CA GLY A 319 8.44 6.19 8.67
C GLY A 319 9.33 4.95 8.74
N MET A 320 10.65 5.13 8.78
CA MET A 320 11.61 4.02 8.92
C MET A 320 11.33 3.18 10.18
N LEU A 321 11.08 3.81 11.32
CA LEU A 321 10.79 3.11 12.57
C LEU A 321 9.46 2.35 12.52
N ILE A 322 8.41 2.96 11.96
CA ILE A 322 7.10 2.31 11.75
C ILE A 322 7.27 1.07 10.86
N GLY A 323 8.06 1.18 9.78
CA GLY A 323 8.36 0.05 8.90
C GLY A 323 9.05 -1.10 9.63
N LEU A 324 10.08 -0.82 10.44
CA LEU A 324 10.79 -1.83 11.23
C LEU A 324 9.89 -2.50 12.28
N VAL A 325 8.99 -1.72 12.89
CA VAL A 325 8.01 -2.27 13.85
C VAL A 325 6.97 -3.14 13.15
N THR A 326 6.52 -2.73 11.98
CA THR A 326 5.61 -3.53 11.15
C THR A 326 6.26 -4.87 10.82
N GLU A 327 7.51 -4.87 10.40
CA GLU A 327 8.27 -6.09 10.14
C GLU A 327 8.39 -6.98 11.38
N TYR A 328 8.67 -6.39 12.55
CA TYR A 328 8.76 -7.14 13.82
C TYR A 328 7.48 -7.92 14.13
N PHE A 329 6.31 -7.34 13.82
CA PHE A 329 5.03 -7.98 14.09
C PHE A 329 4.57 -8.95 12.99
N THR A 330 5.05 -8.79 11.76
CA THR A 330 4.56 -9.57 10.61
C THR A 330 5.52 -10.65 10.13
N SER A 331 6.83 -10.51 10.35
CA SER A 331 7.83 -11.45 9.84
C SER A 331 7.94 -12.72 10.68
N ASN A 332 8.09 -13.86 10.02
CA ASN A 332 8.38 -15.17 10.63
C ASN A 332 9.76 -15.26 11.30
N ALA A 333 10.65 -14.27 11.10
CA ALA A 333 11.91 -14.19 11.82
C ALA A 333 11.74 -13.80 13.30
N TYR A 334 10.58 -13.30 13.71
CA TYR A 334 10.36 -12.75 15.05
C TYR A 334 9.28 -13.50 15.85
N ARG A 335 9.39 -13.39 17.17
CA ARG A 335 8.51 -14.09 18.12
C ARG A 335 7.00 -13.89 17.92
N PRO A 336 6.47 -12.68 17.55
CA PRO A 336 5.03 -12.51 17.42
C PRO A 336 4.41 -13.47 16.39
N THR A 337 4.98 -13.57 15.21
CA THR A 337 4.52 -14.47 14.15
C THR A 337 4.78 -15.94 14.48
N LEU A 338 5.94 -16.28 15.09
CA LEU A 338 6.21 -17.65 15.55
C LEU A 338 5.22 -18.12 16.62
N LYS A 339 4.79 -17.21 17.50
CA LYS A 339 3.72 -17.51 18.49
C LYS A 339 2.38 -17.78 17.80
N LEU A 340 2.12 -17.12 16.67
CA LEU A 340 0.95 -17.37 15.85
C LEU A 340 1.00 -18.78 15.23
N CYS A 341 2.17 -19.21 14.74
CA CYS A 341 2.38 -20.56 14.23
C CYS A 341 2.10 -21.63 15.32
N THR A 342 2.55 -21.40 16.55
CA THR A 342 2.23 -22.33 17.67
C THR A 342 0.74 -22.34 18.03
N ALA A 343 0.01 -21.24 17.81
CA ALA A 343 -1.44 -21.22 18.04
C ALA A 343 -2.19 -22.11 17.02
N CYS A 344 -1.64 -22.29 15.82
CA CYS A 344 -2.20 -23.20 14.81
C CYS A 344 -2.20 -24.68 15.26
N GLU A 345 -1.32 -25.07 16.18
CA GLU A 345 -1.32 -26.45 16.76
C GLU A 345 -2.63 -26.76 17.51
N MET A 346 -3.28 -25.74 18.03
CA MET A 346 -4.56 -25.87 18.71
C MET A 346 -5.78 -25.66 17.81
N GLY A 347 -5.56 -25.42 16.51
CA GLY A 347 -6.59 -25.26 15.49
C GLY A 347 -6.83 -23.81 15.05
N ALA A 348 -7.80 -23.62 14.16
CA ALA A 348 -8.06 -22.34 13.51
C ALA A 348 -8.57 -21.24 14.46
N ALA A 349 -9.42 -21.58 15.46
CA ALA A 349 -10.00 -20.58 16.37
C ALA A 349 -8.94 -19.88 17.23
N PRO A 350 -8.02 -20.58 17.94
CA PRO A 350 -6.89 -19.94 18.62
C PRO A 350 -5.99 -19.13 17.70
N ASN A 351 -5.75 -19.59 16.46
CA ASN A 351 -5.00 -18.86 15.44
C ASN A 351 -5.67 -17.50 15.14
N ILE A 352 -6.98 -17.47 14.88
CA ILE A 352 -7.73 -16.23 14.61
C ILE A 352 -7.63 -15.27 15.79
N ILE A 353 -7.86 -15.75 17.02
CA ILE A 353 -7.78 -14.91 18.22
C ILE A 353 -6.37 -14.30 18.38
N GLN A 354 -5.34 -15.12 18.22
CA GLN A 354 -3.95 -14.67 18.36
C GLN A 354 -3.54 -13.67 17.28
N GLY A 355 -4.01 -13.86 16.04
CA GLY A 355 -3.73 -12.95 14.91
C GLY A 355 -4.39 -11.58 15.11
N LEU A 356 -5.66 -11.53 15.52
CA LEU A 356 -6.34 -10.27 15.84
C LEU A 356 -5.66 -9.54 17.01
N ALA A 357 -5.28 -10.27 18.08
CA ALA A 357 -4.57 -9.69 19.21
C ALA A 357 -3.21 -9.12 18.81
N LEU A 358 -2.47 -9.81 17.94
CA LEU A 358 -1.20 -9.35 17.37
C LEU A 358 -1.40 -8.05 16.57
N GLY A 359 -2.41 -8.00 15.69
CA GLY A 359 -2.72 -6.81 14.91
C GLY A 359 -3.05 -5.61 15.76
N TYR A 360 -3.85 -5.75 16.82
CA TYR A 360 -4.16 -4.66 17.74
C TYR A 360 -2.91 -4.20 18.50
N MET A 361 -2.06 -5.12 18.97
CA MET A 361 -0.82 -4.77 19.65
C MET A 361 0.16 -4.03 18.73
N SER A 362 0.17 -4.36 17.45
CA SER A 362 1.05 -3.74 16.45
C SER A 362 0.75 -2.26 16.19
N THR A 363 -0.41 -1.74 16.59
CA THR A 363 -0.78 -0.33 16.42
C THR A 363 -0.05 0.59 17.40
N VAL A 364 0.36 0.08 18.57
CA VAL A 364 0.83 0.90 19.70
C VAL A 364 2.03 1.77 19.33
N VAL A 365 3.09 1.15 18.83
CA VAL A 365 4.33 1.90 18.52
C VAL A 365 4.16 2.85 17.33
N PRO A 366 3.55 2.44 16.20
CA PRO A 366 3.27 3.36 15.10
C PRO A 366 2.46 4.59 15.50
N ILE A 367 1.42 4.43 16.32
CA ILE A 367 0.62 5.56 16.80
C ILE A 367 1.44 6.49 17.70
N LEU A 368 2.30 5.96 18.55
CA LEU A 368 3.21 6.79 19.37
C LEU A 368 4.20 7.55 18.49
N CYS A 369 4.79 6.91 17.47
CA CYS A 369 5.68 7.58 16.50
C CYS A 369 4.97 8.73 15.77
N LEU A 370 3.76 8.48 15.27
CA LEU A 370 2.94 9.51 14.64
C LEU A 370 2.59 10.64 15.60
N THR A 371 2.23 10.33 16.83
CA THR A 371 1.91 11.33 17.86
C THR A 371 3.09 12.26 18.13
N VAL A 372 4.30 11.72 18.30
CA VAL A 372 5.52 12.51 18.50
C VAL A 372 5.82 13.35 17.27
N THR A 373 5.72 12.78 16.07
CA THR A 373 5.94 13.49 14.80
C THR A 373 4.96 14.66 14.64
N ILE A 374 3.67 14.42 14.86
CA ILE A 374 2.63 15.45 14.76
C ILE A 374 2.85 16.54 15.81
N ALA A 375 3.12 16.17 17.07
CA ALA A 375 3.35 17.12 18.15
C ALA A 375 4.56 18.03 17.85
N TYR A 376 5.69 17.46 17.43
CA TYR A 376 6.85 18.23 17.03
C TYR A 376 6.57 19.14 15.83
N ALA A 377 6.01 18.59 14.76
CA ALA A 377 5.73 19.30 13.54
C ALA A 377 4.76 20.48 13.75
N PHE A 378 3.69 20.23 14.50
CA PHE A 378 2.69 21.26 14.80
C PHE A 378 3.23 22.36 15.73
N ALA A 379 4.00 22.00 16.76
CA ALA A 379 4.62 22.96 17.67
C ALA A 379 5.66 23.83 16.95
N THR A 380 6.37 23.28 15.96
CA THR A 380 7.48 23.96 15.27
C THR A 380 7.01 24.78 14.07
N ALA A 381 6.15 24.24 13.22
CA ALA A 381 5.75 24.85 11.95
C ALA A 381 4.25 24.75 11.63
N GLY A 382 3.41 24.42 12.62
CA GLY A 382 1.97 24.29 12.44
C GLY A 382 1.61 23.20 11.41
N MET A 383 0.53 23.41 10.67
CA MET A 383 0.09 22.49 9.62
C MET A 383 1.08 22.36 8.46
N TYR A 384 1.89 23.38 8.20
CA TYR A 384 2.98 23.30 7.25
C TYR A 384 4.01 22.23 7.67
N GLY A 385 4.38 22.21 8.95
CA GLY A 385 5.27 21.21 9.52
C GLY A 385 4.72 19.79 9.36
N VAL A 386 3.42 19.59 9.55
CA VAL A 386 2.75 18.29 9.33
C VAL A 386 2.85 17.87 7.86
N GLY A 387 2.59 18.79 6.92
CA GLY A 387 2.77 18.53 5.48
C GLY A 387 4.21 18.18 5.11
N LEU A 388 5.19 18.90 5.69
CA LEU A 388 6.61 18.58 5.50
C LEU A 388 6.99 17.20 6.09
N SER A 389 6.43 16.84 7.24
CA SER A 389 6.65 15.52 7.83
C SER A 389 6.05 14.39 6.96
N ALA A 390 4.89 14.63 6.35
CA ALA A 390 4.29 13.70 5.39
C ALA A 390 5.22 13.47 4.18
N LEU A 391 5.75 14.56 3.59
CA LEU A 391 6.73 14.47 2.50
C LEU A 391 8.05 13.84 2.94
N GLY A 392 8.49 14.10 4.17
CA GLY A 392 9.66 13.46 4.75
C GLY A 392 9.46 11.94 4.83
N MET A 393 8.32 11.48 5.31
CA MET A 393 7.98 10.06 5.37
C MET A 393 7.93 9.42 3.98
N LEU A 394 7.44 10.12 2.97
CA LEU A 394 7.42 9.67 1.57
C LEU A 394 8.77 9.87 0.84
N GLY A 395 9.79 10.39 1.51
CA GLY A 395 11.07 10.74 0.87
C GLY A 395 11.84 9.55 0.31
N SER A 396 11.73 8.36 0.91
CA SER A 396 12.31 7.11 0.40
C SER A 396 11.34 6.30 -0.48
N LEU A 397 10.24 6.91 -0.93
CA LEU A 397 9.19 6.25 -1.70
C LEU A 397 9.68 5.49 -2.93
N PRO A 398 10.64 5.98 -3.77
CA PRO A 398 11.13 5.21 -4.91
C PRO A 398 11.75 3.87 -4.52
N VAL A 399 12.48 3.79 -3.40
CA VAL A 399 13.04 2.54 -2.89
C VAL A 399 11.94 1.65 -2.30
N ALA A 400 11.03 2.23 -1.54
CA ALA A 400 9.91 1.47 -0.97
C ALA A 400 9.08 0.81 -2.08
N LEU A 401 8.69 1.56 -3.13
CA LEU A 401 8.00 1.03 -4.31
C LEU A 401 8.82 0.02 -5.11
N THR A 402 10.14 0.18 -5.16
CA THR A 402 11.03 -0.80 -5.78
C THR A 402 10.92 -2.16 -5.07
N ILE A 403 10.91 -2.14 -3.75
CA ILE A 403 10.79 -3.34 -2.91
C ILE A 403 9.37 -3.91 -3.00
N ASP A 404 8.37 -3.05 -2.95
CA ASP A 404 6.96 -3.47 -3.03
C ASP A 404 6.65 -4.11 -4.40
N GLY A 405 7.17 -3.54 -5.51
CA GLY A 405 7.00 -4.13 -6.83
C GLY A 405 7.83 -5.40 -7.07
N TYR A 406 8.94 -5.55 -6.35
CA TYR A 406 9.75 -6.77 -6.38
C TYR A 406 8.99 -7.99 -5.84
N GLY A 407 8.17 -7.83 -4.79
CA GLY A 407 7.38 -8.92 -4.17
C GLY A 407 6.51 -9.66 -5.18
N PRO A 408 5.47 -9.03 -5.76
CA PRO A 408 4.59 -9.66 -6.74
C PRO A 408 5.29 -10.19 -8.00
N ILE A 409 6.42 -9.57 -8.40
CA ILE A 409 7.22 -10.07 -9.52
C ILE A 409 7.87 -11.40 -9.19
N SER A 410 8.40 -11.56 -7.97
CA SER A 410 9.05 -12.80 -7.52
C SER A 410 8.02 -13.90 -7.22
N ASP A 411 6.86 -13.55 -6.69
CA ASP A 411 5.75 -14.47 -6.44
C ASP A 411 5.24 -15.06 -7.76
N ASN A 412 4.86 -14.22 -8.71
CA ASN A 412 4.46 -14.65 -10.05
C ASN A 412 5.55 -15.45 -10.79
N ALA A 413 6.84 -15.18 -10.53
CA ALA A 413 7.92 -15.99 -11.09
C ALA A 413 7.91 -17.42 -10.52
N GLY A 414 7.50 -17.58 -9.27
CA GLY A 414 7.26 -18.86 -8.62
C GLY A 414 6.09 -19.61 -9.25
N GLY A 415 4.96 -18.94 -9.44
CA GLY A 415 3.79 -19.51 -10.11
C GLY A 415 4.10 -19.97 -11.54
N ILE A 416 4.86 -19.18 -12.31
CA ILE A 416 5.31 -19.57 -13.66
C ILE A 416 6.22 -20.80 -13.59
N ALA A 417 7.11 -20.90 -12.60
CA ALA A 417 8.00 -22.06 -12.44
C ALA A 417 7.20 -23.33 -12.17
N GLU A 418 6.22 -23.30 -11.29
CA GLU A 418 5.36 -24.44 -10.94
C GLU A 418 4.47 -24.84 -12.11
N MET A 419 3.73 -23.90 -12.71
CA MET A 419 2.84 -24.17 -13.85
C MET A 419 3.56 -24.66 -15.08
N SER A 420 4.84 -24.30 -15.25
CA SER A 420 5.68 -24.80 -16.35
C SER A 420 6.29 -26.16 -16.08
N GLY A 421 6.05 -26.77 -14.91
CA GLY A 421 6.61 -28.06 -14.53
C GLY A 421 8.13 -28.05 -14.40
N LEU A 422 8.72 -26.91 -14.01
CA LEU A 422 10.17 -26.80 -13.81
C LEU A 422 10.60 -27.60 -12.57
N PRO A 423 11.88 -28.04 -12.49
CA PRO A 423 12.38 -28.75 -11.33
C PRO A 423 12.18 -27.96 -10.03
N GLY A 424 11.86 -28.64 -8.93
CA GLY A 424 11.63 -28.02 -7.62
C GLY A 424 12.79 -27.14 -7.12
N THR A 425 14.02 -27.39 -7.58
CA THR A 425 15.18 -26.53 -7.28
C THR A 425 15.04 -25.09 -7.82
N ILE A 426 14.29 -24.90 -8.90
CA ILE A 426 13.97 -23.58 -9.46
C ILE A 426 12.90 -22.94 -8.62
N ARG A 427 11.86 -23.68 -8.24
CA ARG A 427 10.82 -23.23 -7.31
C ARG A 427 11.42 -22.79 -5.97
N ASP A 428 12.32 -23.57 -5.38
CA ASP A 428 13.04 -23.20 -4.15
C ASP A 428 13.76 -21.84 -4.25
N ARG A 429 14.25 -21.47 -5.44
CA ARG A 429 14.92 -20.17 -5.68
C ARG A 429 13.91 -19.03 -5.78
N THR A 430 12.84 -19.23 -6.55
CA THR A 430 11.79 -18.22 -6.67
C THR A 430 11.08 -18.00 -5.35
N ASP A 431 10.83 -19.05 -4.57
CA ASP A 431 10.24 -18.95 -3.24
C ASP A 431 11.14 -18.20 -2.25
N ALA A 432 12.48 -18.33 -2.38
CA ALA A 432 13.42 -17.56 -1.58
C ALA A 432 13.39 -16.06 -1.94
N LEU A 433 13.19 -15.72 -3.22
CA LEU A 433 12.99 -14.34 -3.66
C LEU A 433 11.66 -13.79 -3.15
N ASP A 434 10.58 -14.56 -3.28
CA ASP A 434 9.25 -14.21 -2.81
C ASP A 434 9.20 -14.00 -1.30
N ALA A 435 9.75 -14.91 -0.51
CA ALA A 435 9.80 -14.77 0.96
C ALA A 435 10.53 -13.51 1.41
N ALA A 436 11.58 -13.09 0.70
CA ALA A 436 12.27 -11.83 0.96
C ALA A 436 11.41 -10.62 0.57
N GLY A 437 10.67 -10.71 -0.55
CA GLY A 437 9.73 -9.71 -1.01
C GLY A 437 8.60 -9.46 -0.01
N ASN A 438 7.91 -10.51 0.39
CA ASN A 438 6.79 -10.45 1.33
C ASN A 438 7.17 -9.86 2.69
N THR A 439 8.34 -10.24 3.22
CA THR A 439 8.81 -9.69 4.50
C THR A 439 9.12 -8.21 4.41
N THR A 440 9.69 -7.75 3.30
CA THR A 440 10.05 -6.34 3.11
C THR A 440 8.90 -5.48 2.61
N ALA A 441 7.92 -6.04 1.88
CA ALA A 441 6.70 -5.34 1.49
C ALA A 441 5.85 -4.90 2.71
N ALA A 442 5.92 -5.65 3.82
CA ALA A 442 5.29 -5.22 5.08
C ALA A 442 5.84 -3.87 5.57
N VAL A 443 7.15 -3.60 5.36
CA VAL A 443 7.77 -2.31 5.67
C VAL A 443 7.15 -1.19 4.81
N GLY A 444 6.97 -1.42 3.51
CA GLY A 444 6.33 -0.48 2.59
C GLY A 444 4.88 -0.16 2.98
N LYS A 445 4.09 -1.17 3.37
CA LYS A 445 2.73 -0.99 3.91
C LYS A 445 2.72 -0.12 5.17
N GLY A 446 3.70 -0.29 6.08
CA GLY A 446 3.87 0.57 7.26
C GLY A 446 4.10 2.04 6.91
N PHE A 447 4.96 2.33 5.94
CA PHE A 447 5.17 3.68 5.40
C PHE A 447 3.90 4.27 4.80
N ALA A 448 3.19 3.51 3.98
CA ALA A 448 1.97 3.95 3.30
C ALA A 448 0.91 4.40 4.32
N ILE A 449 0.69 3.61 5.37
CA ILE A 449 -0.32 3.91 6.40
C ILE A 449 0.10 5.10 7.25
N GLY A 450 1.36 5.15 7.69
CA GLY A 450 1.89 6.27 8.47
C GLY A 450 1.84 7.59 7.71
N SER A 451 2.21 7.57 6.42
CA SER A 451 2.12 8.76 5.56
C SER A 451 0.68 9.21 5.35
N ALA A 452 -0.27 8.28 5.19
CA ALA A 452 -1.68 8.62 5.02
C ALA A 452 -2.27 9.40 6.21
N ALA A 453 -1.84 9.08 7.43
CA ALA A 453 -2.23 9.83 8.63
C ALA A 453 -1.75 11.28 8.57
N LEU A 454 -0.48 11.50 8.22
CA LEU A 454 0.10 12.84 8.12
C LEU A 454 -0.46 13.62 6.93
N VAL A 455 -0.65 12.97 5.78
CA VAL A 455 -1.25 13.57 4.58
C VAL A 455 -2.70 13.96 4.85
N GLY A 456 -3.50 13.05 5.43
CA GLY A 456 -4.88 13.32 5.81
C GLY A 456 -5.00 14.51 6.76
N LEU A 457 -4.11 14.59 7.77
CA LEU A 457 -4.08 15.71 8.70
C LEU A 457 -3.63 17.03 8.04
N ALA A 458 -2.66 16.98 7.13
CA ALA A 458 -2.20 18.15 6.38
C ALA A 458 -3.32 18.69 5.46
N LEU A 459 -4.01 17.79 4.75
CA LEU A 459 -5.18 18.13 3.91
C LEU A 459 -6.35 18.67 4.75
N PHE A 460 -6.57 18.09 5.92
CA PHE A 460 -7.55 18.62 6.87
C PHE A 460 -7.21 20.05 7.30
N GLY A 461 -5.95 20.33 7.63
CA GLY A 461 -5.51 21.69 7.91
C GLY A 461 -5.68 22.65 6.73
N ALA A 462 -5.41 22.18 5.51
CA ALA A 462 -5.65 22.94 4.29
C ALA A 462 -7.16 23.22 4.08
N PHE A 463 -8.03 22.24 4.36
CA PHE A 463 -9.48 22.41 4.32
C PHE A 463 -9.96 23.47 5.33
N VAL A 464 -9.55 23.39 6.60
CA VAL A 464 -9.89 24.38 7.64
C VAL A 464 -9.46 25.77 7.23
N THR A 465 -8.26 25.91 6.66
CA THR A 465 -7.77 27.19 6.10
C THR A 465 -8.67 27.69 4.95
N ARG A 466 -9.12 26.77 4.08
CA ARG A 466 -9.97 27.10 2.93
C ARG A 466 -11.34 27.62 3.31
N VAL A 467 -11.96 27.01 4.32
CA VAL A 467 -13.30 27.44 4.79
C VAL A 467 -13.24 28.60 5.76
N GLU A 468 -12.03 29.14 6.04
CA GLU A 468 -11.77 30.16 7.05
C GLU A 468 -12.30 29.75 8.43
N GLY A 469 -12.19 28.46 8.73
CA GLY A 469 -12.64 27.85 9.97
C GLY A 469 -11.85 28.39 11.16
N LYS A 470 -12.52 28.45 12.31
CA LYS A 470 -11.90 28.70 13.62
C LYS A 470 -11.27 27.38 14.11
N ALA A 471 -10.64 27.41 15.27
CA ALA A 471 -10.14 26.18 15.90
C ALA A 471 -11.28 25.16 16.04
N VAL A 472 -10.97 23.89 15.69
CA VAL A 472 -11.93 22.77 15.81
C VAL A 472 -12.27 22.55 17.28
N ASP A 473 -13.52 22.68 17.65
CA ASP A 473 -14.03 22.48 19.02
C ASP A 473 -14.92 21.24 19.07
N ILE A 474 -14.36 20.14 19.54
CA ILE A 474 -15.07 18.86 19.67
C ILE A 474 -16.27 18.90 20.67
N LEU A 475 -16.40 19.96 21.45
CA LEU A 475 -17.56 20.14 22.33
C LEU A 475 -18.77 20.68 21.58
N GLN A 476 -18.60 21.18 20.36
CA GLN A 476 -19.74 21.60 19.53
C GLN A 476 -20.50 20.38 19.01
N PRO A 477 -21.83 20.30 19.20
CA PRO A 477 -22.63 19.13 18.85
C PRO A 477 -22.48 18.69 17.38
N THR A 478 -22.40 19.65 16.44
CA THR A 478 -22.27 19.36 15.01
C THR A 478 -20.90 18.74 14.68
N GLN A 479 -19.82 19.25 15.28
CA GLN A 479 -18.47 18.68 15.09
C GLN A 479 -18.36 17.32 15.75
N PHE A 480 -18.93 17.15 16.96
CA PHE A 480 -18.92 15.86 17.64
C PHE A 480 -19.75 14.78 16.89
N ALA A 481 -20.92 15.15 16.38
CA ALA A 481 -21.72 14.26 15.53
C ALA A 481 -20.96 13.85 14.25
N GLY A 482 -20.31 14.83 13.60
CA GLY A 482 -19.42 14.56 12.47
C GLY A 482 -18.29 13.61 12.83
N LEU A 483 -17.64 13.78 13.99
CA LEU A 483 -16.57 12.93 14.48
C LEU A 483 -17.02 11.48 14.69
N LEU A 484 -18.20 11.25 15.26
CA LEU A 484 -18.75 9.91 15.42
C LEU A 484 -19.02 9.23 14.06
N VAL A 485 -19.63 9.98 13.11
CA VAL A 485 -19.86 9.46 11.76
C VAL A 485 -18.52 9.17 11.06
N GLY A 486 -17.56 10.09 11.15
CA GLY A 486 -16.24 9.92 10.58
C GLY A 486 -15.50 8.68 11.13
N ALA A 487 -15.56 8.49 12.45
CA ALA A 487 -14.96 7.32 13.09
C ALA A 487 -15.61 5.98 12.70
N MET A 488 -16.86 5.98 12.30
CA MET A 488 -17.60 4.81 11.80
C MET A 488 -17.19 4.46 10.36
N LEU A 489 -16.83 5.45 9.51
CA LEU A 489 -16.58 5.23 8.08
C LEU A 489 -15.57 4.13 7.77
N PRO A 490 -14.38 4.01 8.43
CA PRO A 490 -13.44 2.94 8.17
C PRO A 490 -14.01 1.55 8.43
N TYR A 491 -14.86 1.38 9.43
CA TYR A 491 -15.52 0.10 9.74
C TYR A 491 -16.58 -0.25 8.68
N ALA A 492 -17.41 0.72 8.29
CA ALA A 492 -18.40 0.53 7.24
C ALA A 492 -17.73 0.18 5.90
N PHE A 493 -16.63 0.87 5.58
CA PHE A 493 -15.83 0.61 4.40
C PHE A 493 -15.19 -0.79 4.43
N SER A 494 -14.60 -1.19 5.57
CA SER A 494 -14.07 -2.55 5.76
C SER A 494 -15.15 -3.61 5.58
N ALA A 495 -16.32 -3.41 6.16
CA ALA A 495 -17.44 -4.34 6.03
C ALA A 495 -17.85 -4.52 4.57
N LEU A 496 -17.98 -3.43 3.81
CA LEU A 496 -18.32 -3.47 2.38
C LEU A 496 -17.25 -4.21 1.56
N THR A 497 -15.98 -3.93 1.79
CA THR A 497 -14.88 -4.56 1.03
C THR A 497 -14.70 -6.03 1.38
N MET A 498 -14.78 -6.38 2.66
CA MET A 498 -14.68 -7.78 3.11
C MET A 498 -15.84 -8.63 2.60
N THR A 499 -17.07 -8.11 2.68
CA THR A 499 -18.25 -8.79 2.11
C THR A 499 -18.11 -8.97 0.60
N ALA A 500 -17.59 -7.95 -0.10
CA ALA A 500 -17.37 -8.02 -1.54
C ALA A 500 -16.38 -9.14 -1.92
N VAL A 501 -15.28 -9.28 -1.17
CA VAL A 501 -14.30 -10.36 -1.36
C VAL A 501 -14.94 -11.72 -1.06
N GLY A 502 -15.66 -11.86 0.07
CA GLY A 502 -16.28 -13.11 0.47
C GLY A 502 -17.31 -13.62 -0.57
N ASP A 503 -18.22 -12.75 -1.05
CA ASP A 503 -19.20 -13.10 -2.10
C ASP A 503 -18.51 -13.51 -3.42
N ALA A 504 -17.45 -12.82 -3.79
CA ALA A 504 -16.71 -13.12 -5.02
C ALA A 504 -15.93 -14.45 -4.89
N ALA A 505 -15.28 -14.67 -3.75
CA ALA A 505 -14.58 -15.91 -3.44
C ALA A 505 -15.54 -17.12 -3.41
N GLU A 506 -16.74 -16.98 -2.84
CA GLU A 506 -17.75 -18.06 -2.88
C GLU A 506 -18.12 -18.43 -4.32
N THR A 507 -18.32 -17.43 -5.18
CA THR A 507 -18.62 -17.66 -6.61
C THR A 507 -17.45 -18.36 -7.29
N MET A 508 -16.23 -17.95 -7.03
CA MET A 508 -15.00 -18.55 -7.53
C MET A 508 -14.86 -20.00 -7.09
N MET A 509 -14.99 -20.27 -5.80
CA MET A 509 -14.93 -21.65 -5.25
C MET A 509 -15.92 -22.59 -5.92
N ARG A 510 -17.17 -22.16 -6.10
CA ARG A 510 -18.21 -22.97 -6.78
C ARG A 510 -17.81 -23.28 -8.23
N HIS A 511 -17.20 -22.33 -8.92
CA HIS A 511 -16.72 -22.51 -10.29
C HIS A 511 -15.55 -23.50 -10.33
N ILE A 512 -14.53 -23.31 -9.48
CA ILE A 512 -13.35 -24.18 -9.39
C ILE A 512 -13.73 -25.62 -9.07
N ILE A 513 -14.60 -25.84 -8.06
CA ILE A 513 -15.07 -27.20 -7.70
C ILE A 513 -15.79 -27.88 -8.88
N LYS A 514 -16.66 -27.12 -9.57
CA LYS A 514 -17.38 -27.66 -10.73
C LYS A 514 -16.43 -28.04 -11.87
N ASP A 515 -15.44 -27.20 -12.14
CA ASP A 515 -14.50 -27.42 -13.23
C ASP A 515 -13.48 -28.51 -12.90
N TYR A 516 -12.96 -28.54 -11.68
CA TYR A 516 -12.08 -29.62 -11.20
C TYR A 516 -12.73 -30.99 -11.26
N ASN A 517 -14.02 -31.10 -10.87
CA ASN A 517 -14.78 -32.33 -10.99
C ASN A 517 -14.94 -32.78 -12.46
N LYS A 518 -15.08 -31.86 -13.42
CA LYS A 518 -15.03 -32.19 -14.86
C LYS A 518 -13.67 -32.76 -15.25
N GLY A 519 -12.58 -32.18 -14.72
CA GLY A 519 -11.21 -32.67 -14.95
C GLY A 519 -11.03 -34.10 -14.45
N ILE A 520 -11.54 -34.42 -13.24
CA ILE A 520 -11.50 -35.80 -12.70
C ILE A 520 -12.29 -36.75 -13.62
N ALA A 521 -13.50 -36.36 -14.05
CA ALA A 521 -14.32 -37.17 -14.94
C ALA A 521 -13.66 -37.40 -16.31
N ALA A 522 -13.05 -36.37 -16.89
CA ALA A 522 -12.32 -36.46 -18.15
C ALA A 522 -11.07 -37.37 -18.03
N LYS A 523 -10.32 -37.24 -16.93
CA LYS A 523 -9.18 -38.16 -16.64
C LYS A 523 -9.67 -39.63 -16.53
N ALA A 524 -10.80 -39.87 -15.86
CA ALA A 524 -11.40 -41.23 -15.76
C ALA A 524 -11.86 -41.76 -17.12
N ALA A 525 -12.35 -40.89 -18.01
CA ALA A 525 -12.77 -41.23 -19.38
C ALA A 525 -11.59 -41.27 -20.37
N ASN A 526 -10.36 -40.93 -19.95
CA ASN A 526 -9.18 -40.77 -20.80
C ASN A 526 -9.36 -39.73 -21.92
N GLU A 527 -10.14 -38.65 -21.61
CA GLU A 527 -10.38 -37.54 -22.50
C GLU A 527 -9.44 -36.37 -22.19
N PRO A 528 -9.05 -35.54 -23.21
CA PRO A 528 -8.26 -34.36 -22.97
C PRO A 528 -9.06 -33.32 -22.18
N TYR A 529 -8.44 -32.75 -21.16
CA TYR A 529 -9.03 -31.72 -20.32
C TYR A 529 -8.03 -30.56 -20.12
N SER A 530 -8.56 -29.35 -20.15
CA SER A 530 -7.84 -28.11 -19.79
C SER A 530 -8.71 -27.34 -18.80
N PRO A 531 -8.14 -26.89 -17.67
CA PRO A 531 -8.86 -26.08 -16.68
C PRO A 531 -9.42 -24.79 -17.29
N ASP A 532 -10.57 -24.33 -16.79
CA ASP A 532 -11.24 -23.10 -17.24
C ASP A 532 -10.64 -21.87 -16.53
N TYR A 533 -9.41 -21.54 -16.86
CA TYR A 533 -8.71 -20.35 -16.33
C TYR A 533 -9.43 -19.05 -16.69
N GLN A 534 -10.01 -18.98 -17.91
CA GLN A 534 -10.68 -17.77 -18.38
C GLN A 534 -11.95 -17.49 -17.59
N GLY A 535 -12.74 -18.50 -17.26
CA GLY A 535 -13.94 -18.37 -16.42
C GLY A 535 -13.60 -17.79 -15.04
N CYS A 536 -12.49 -18.21 -14.43
CA CYS A 536 -12.01 -17.66 -13.17
C CYS A 536 -11.62 -16.17 -13.30
N ILE A 537 -10.90 -15.77 -14.35
CA ILE A 537 -10.56 -14.38 -14.62
C ILE A 537 -11.82 -13.52 -14.82
N GLU A 538 -12.81 -14.00 -15.55
CA GLU A 538 -14.07 -13.29 -15.79
C GLU A 538 -14.85 -13.08 -14.48
N ILE A 539 -14.91 -14.08 -13.61
CA ILE A 539 -15.57 -13.98 -12.29
C ILE A 539 -14.90 -12.89 -11.46
N SER A 540 -13.56 -12.90 -11.30
CA SER A 540 -12.83 -11.89 -10.55
C SER A 540 -13.00 -10.49 -11.15
N THR A 541 -12.94 -10.36 -12.47
CA THR A 541 -13.10 -9.08 -13.17
C THR A 541 -14.49 -8.49 -12.93
N ASN A 542 -15.55 -9.27 -13.15
CA ASN A 542 -16.90 -8.80 -12.98
C ASN A 542 -17.20 -8.44 -11.51
N ALA A 543 -16.74 -9.26 -10.57
CA ALA A 543 -16.90 -8.99 -9.15
C ALA A 543 -16.20 -7.66 -8.78
N SER A 544 -14.97 -7.45 -9.22
CA SER A 544 -14.21 -6.24 -8.91
C SER A 544 -14.90 -4.98 -9.43
N LEU A 545 -15.35 -4.98 -10.69
CA LEU A 545 -16.00 -3.82 -11.33
C LEU A 545 -17.33 -3.44 -10.67
N VAL A 546 -18.11 -4.40 -10.23
CA VAL A 546 -19.42 -4.13 -9.61
C VAL A 546 -19.30 -3.81 -8.13
N LYS A 547 -18.50 -4.61 -7.40
CA LYS A 547 -18.43 -4.52 -5.93
C LYS A 547 -17.62 -3.32 -5.43
N MET A 548 -16.73 -2.70 -6.25
CA MET A 548 -16.00 -1.50 -5.86
C MET A 548 -16.86 -0.23 -5.84
N ILE A 549 -18.07 -0.22 -6.43
CA ILE A 549 -18.92 0.98 -6.55
C ILE A 549 -19.38 1.45 -5.17
N ALA A 550 -19.87 0.56 -4.31
CA ALA A 550 -20.41 0.93 -3.01
C ALA A 550 -19.35 1.51 -2.05
N PRO A 551 -18.18 0.88 -1.85
CA PRO A 551 -17.09 1.49 -1.08
C PRO A 551 -16.61 2.82 -1.68
N GLY A 552 -16.51 2.91 -3.00
CA GLY A 552 -16.12 4.15 -3.69
C GLY A 552 -17.11 5.30 -3.44
N ALA A 553 -18.40 5.02 -3.57
CA ALA A 553 -19.46 6.00 -3.28
C ALA A 553 -19.43 6.45 -1.81
N LEU A 554 -19.23 5.52 -0.87
CA LEU A 554 -19.12 5.86 0.56
C LEU A 554 -18.02 6.91 0.80
N VAL A 555 -16.83 6.69 0.22
CA VAL A 555 -15.67 7.58 0.45
C VAL A 555 -15.88 8.97 -0.16
N ILE A 556 -16.36 9.04 -1.40
CA ILE A 556 -16.49 10.30 -2.12
C ILE A 556 -17.70 11.10 -1.63
N LEU A 557 -18.84 10.45 -1.38
CA LEU A 557 -20.07 11.13 -1.06
C LEU A 557 -20.18 11.53 0.42
N SER A 558 -19.56 10.79 1.36
CA SER A 558 -19.73 11.07 2.78
C SER A 558 -19.32 12.51 3.18
N PRO A 559 -18.14 13.04 2.80
CA PRO A 559 -17.80 14.44 3.15
C PRO A 559 -18.65 15.45 2.39
N LEU A 560 -19.08 15.14 1.16
CA LEU A 560 -19.96 16.03 0.39
C LEU A 560 -21.34 16.13 1.02
N VAL A 561 -21.94 14.99 1.39
CA VAL A 561 -23.24 14.95 2.08
C VAL A 561 -23.16 15.69 3.43
N ALA A 562 -22.14 15.34 4.24
CA ALA A 562 -21.95 16.04 5.53
C ALA A 562 -21.79 17.55 5.34
N GLY A 563 -21.00 17.97 4.36
CA GLY A 563 -20.73 19.39 4.10
C GLY A 563 -21.93 20.15 3.55
N LEU A 564 -22.61 19.58 2.56
CA LEU A 564 -23.78 20.26 1.93
C LEU A 564 -24.98 20.38 2.87
N PHE A 565 -25.21 19.36 3.70
CA PHE A 565 -26.38 19.39 4.61
C PHE A 565 -26.10 20.05 5.95
N PHE A 566 -24.91 19.81 6.54
CA PHE A 566 -24.62 20.25 7.91
C PHE A 566 -23.47 21.26 8.02
N GLY A 567 -22.83 21.59 6.89
CA GLY A 567 -21.84 22.66 6.80
C GLY A 567 -20.40 22.23 7.18
N PRO A 568 -19.46 23.20 7.18
CA PRO A 568 -18.03 22.93 7.39
C PRO A 568 -17.72 22.25 8.73
N ALA A 569 -18.40 22.64 9.81
CA ALA A 569 -18.18 22.08 11.14
C ALA A 569 -18.42 20.56 11.21
N ALA A 570 -19.45 20.06 10.49
CA ALA A 570 -19.70 18.62 10.40
C ALA A 570 -18.57 17.88 9.64
N VAL A 571 -18.04 18.50 8.59
CA VAL A 571 -16.91 17.93 7.81
C VAL A 571 -15.63 17.92 8.64
N GLU A 572 -15.37 18.97 9.43
CA GLU A 572 -14.24 19.03 10.34
C GLU A 572 -14.26 17.85 11.32
N GLY A 573 -15.41 17.60 11.94
CA GLY A 573 -15.60 16.43 12.80
C GLY A 573 -15.41 15.11 12.04
N LEU A 574 -16.05 14.97 10.88
CA LEU A 574 -15.98 13.76 10.05
C LEU A 574 -14.54 13.41 9.66
N LEU A 575 -13.76 14.39 9.18
CA LEU A 575 -12.37 14.18 8.81
C LEU A 575 -11.51 13.76 10.01
N ALA A 576 -11.68 14.45 11.16
CA ALA A 576 -10.97 14.10 12.39
C ALA A 576 -11.27 12.65 12.82
N GLY A 577 -12.56 12.26 12.84
CA GLY A 577 -12.97 10.90 13.18
C GLY A 577 -12.44 9.86 12.21
N ALA A 578 -12.52 10.12 10.89
CA ALA A 578 -12.04 9.23 9.86
C ALA A 578 -10.51 9.01 9.94
N ILE A 579 -9.71 10.06 10.21
CA ILE A 579 -8.26 9.96 10.40
C ILE A 579 -7.94 9.11 11.62
N VAL A 580 -8.49 9.44 12.78
CA VAL A 580 -8.16 8.78 14.06
C VAL A 580 -8.51 7.29 14.04
N SER A 581 -9.71 6.95 13.58
CA SER A 581 -10.16 5.56 13.48
C SER A 581 -9.49 4.82 12.32
N GLY A 582 -9.42 5.48 11.15
CA GLY A 582 -8.91 4.86 9.92
C GLY A 582 -7.46 4.40 10.03
N VAL A 583 -6.60 5.22 10.63
CA VAL A 583 -5.17 4.86 10.81
C VAL A 583 -5.02 3.62 11.68
N GLN A 584 -5.76 3.52 12.77
CA GLN A 584 -5.68 2.38 13.69
C GLN A 584 -6.23 1.10 13.05
N VAL A 585 -7.38 1.19 12.38
CA VAL A 585 -7.98 0.05 11.67
C VAL A 585 -7.08 -0.41 10.53
N ALA A 586 -6.51 0.51 9.75
CA ALA A 586 -5.61 0.17 8.65
C ALA A 586 -4.33 -0.55 9.11
N ILE A 587 -3.67 -0.06 10.18
CA ILE A 587 -2.48 -0.70 10.75
C ILE A 587 -2.84 -2.09 11.27
N SER A 588 -3.88 -2.20 12.09
CA SER A 588 -4.26 -3.48 12.70
C SER A 588 -4.64 -4.52 11.64
N ALA A 589 -5.46 -4.15 10.65
CA ALA A 589 -5.89 -5.04 9.59
C ALA A 589 -4.72 -5.52 8.72
N SER A 590 -3.87 -4.59 8.26
CA SER A 590 -2.72 -4.94 7.42
C SER A 590 -1.72 -5.83 8.15
N ASN A 591 -1.42 -5.55 9.41
CA ASN A 591 -0.45 -6.32 10.17
C ASN A 591 -1.00 -7.68 10.62
N THR A 592 -2.28 -7.77 10.94
CA THR A 592 -2.96 -9.05 11.23
C THR A 592 -2.84 -9.98 10.03
N GLY A 593 -3.28 -9.53 8.85
CA GLY A 593 -3.25 -10.36 7.64
C GLY A 593 -1.83 -10.72 7.22
N GLY A 594 -0.88 -9.75 7.29
CA GLY A 594 0.53 -10.02 6.99
C GLY A 594 1.19 -11.04 7.94
N ALA A 595 0.78 -11.07 9.20
CA ALA A 595 1.28 -12.07 10.15
C ALA A 595 0.71 -13.47 9.87
N TRP A 596 -0.56 -13.58 9.47
CA TRP A 596 -1.15 -14.87 9.08
C TRP A 596 -0.53 -15.42 7.79
N ASP A 597 -0.30 -14.60 6.78
CA ASP A 597 0.38 -14.98 5.54
C ASP A 597 1.78 -15.54 5.81
N ASN A 598 2.60 -14.81 6.57
CA ASN A 598 3.92 -15.28 6.94
C ASN A 598 3.91 -16.52 7.86
N CYS A 599 2.86 -16.68 8.67
CA CYS A 599 2.64 -17.90 9.45
C CYS A 599 2.34 -19.09 8.53
N LYS A 600 1.46 -18.93 7.53
CA LYS A 600 1.18 -19.96 6.51
C LYS A 600 2.47 -20.39 5.80
N LYS A 601 3.25 -19.44 5.30
CA LYS A 601 4.51 -19.70 4.60
C LYS A 601 5.55 -20.46 5.47
N GLU A 602 5.63 -20.17 6.76
CA GLU A 602 6.50 -20.88 7.69
C GLU A 602 6.05 -22.33 7.91
N ILE A 603 4.74 -22.56 8.00
CA ILE A 603 4.18 -23.91 8.14
C ILE A 603 4.31 -24.70 6.84
N GLU A 604 4.14 -24.07 5.68
CA GLU A 604 4.39 -24.70 4.38
C GLU A 604 5.86 -25.12 4.21
N ARG A 605 6.77 -24.30 4.68
CA ARG A 605 8.22 -24.63 4.73
C ARG A 605 8.48 -25.86 5.59
N THR A 606 7.83 -25.95 6.76
CA THR A 606 7.90 -27.15 7.63
C THR A 606 7.32 -28.37 6.94
N ARG A 607 6.17 -28.22 6.25
CA ARG A 607 5.54 -29.30 5.47
C ARG A 607 6.44 -29.78 4.34
N SER A 608 7.08 -28.87 3.61
CA SER A 608 8.01 -29.20 2.52
C SER A 608 9.26 -29.93 3.05
N ALA A 609 9.81 -29.48 4.16
CA ALA A 609 10.95 -30.16 4.81
C ALA A 609 10.59 -31.60 5.25
N PHE A 610 9.40 -31.79 5.81
CA PHE A 610 8.86 -33.12 6.15
C PHE A 610 8.72 -34.01 4.91
N ARG A 611 8.08 -33.51 3.83
CA ARG A 611 7.93 -34.27 2.57
C ARG A 611 9.28 -34.69 2.00
N ASN A 612 10.25 -33.78 1.97
CA ASN A 612 11.61 -34.05 1.47
C ASN A 612 12.35 -35.09 2.32
N ARG A 613 12.24 -35.04 3.65
CA ARG A 613 12.82 -36.04 4.57
C ARG A 613 12.25 -37.44 4.31
N VAL A 614 10.91 -37.54 4.26
CA VAL A 614 10.24 -38.85 4.05
C VAL A 614 10.52 -39.42 2.67
N LYS A 615 10.63 -38.56 1.64
CA LYS A 615 11.03 -38.97 0.28
C LYS A 615 12.47 -39.52 0.23
N GLN A 616 13.41 -38.89 0.96
CA GLN A 616 14.79 -39.40 1.09
C GLN A 616 14.85 -40.76 1.78
N GLU A 617 13.91 -41.08 2.68
CA GLU A 617 13.77 -42.39 3.31
C GLU A 617 13.07 -43.41 2.40
N GLY A 618 12.74 -43.09 1.16
CA GLY A 618 12.09 -43.94 0.19
C GLY A 618 10.64 -44.29 0.51
N ILE A 619 9.97 -43.48 1.37
CA ILE A 619 8.60 -43.74 1.79
C ILE A 619 7.66 -42.83 0.95
N ASP A 620 6.66 -43.48 0.36
CA ASP A 620 5.61 -42.77 -0.35
C ASP A 620 4.49 -42.36 0.61
N LEU A 621 4.33 -41.03 0.76
CA LEU A 621 3.31 -40.44 1.63
C LEU A 621 1.87 -40.62 1.14
N ALA A 622 1.66 -40.82 -0.18
CA ALA A 622 0.31 -41.04 -0.72
C ALA A 622 -0.29 -42.38 -0.24
N THR A 623 0.51 -43.40 -0.09
CA THR A 623 0.09 -44.74 0.28
C THR A 623 0.38 -45.12 1.73
N ILE A 624 0.85 -44.15 2.54
CA ILE A 624 1.33 -44.45 3.91
C ILE A 624 0.22 -44.99 4.82
N GLU A 625 -0.99 -44.45 4.72
CA GLU A 625 -2.14 -44.86 5.55
C GLU A 625 -2.59 -46.27 5.20
N GLU A 626 -2.62 -46.61 3.90
CA GLU A 626 -2.92 -47.97 3.41
C GLU A 626 -1.86 -48.95 3.88
N LYS A 627 -0.58 -48.56 3.82
CA LYS A 627 0.54 -49.38 4.30
C LYS A 627 0.46 -49.61 5.81
N VAL A 628 0.16 -48.59 6.59
CA VAL A 628 -0.03 -48.70 8.05
C VAL A 628 -1.18 -49.64 8.36
N ALA A 629 -2.30 -49.52 7.63
CA ALA A 629 -3.47 -50.42 7.81
C ALA A 629 -3.20 -51.86 7.40
N ALA A 630 -2.35 -52.08 6.40
CA ALA A 630 -1.97 -53.39 5.91
C ALA A 630 -0.88 -54.08 6.74
N MET A 631 -0.06 -53.31 7.50
CA MET A 631 1.00 -53.82 8.37
C MET A 631 0.40 -54.34 9.68
N GLY A 632 0.72 -55.59 10.02
CA GLY A 632 0.36 -56.14 11.34
C GLY A 632 1.23 -55.48 12.43
N PRO A 633 0.80 -55.52 13.71
CA PRO A 633 1.47 -54.86 14.83
C PRO A 633 2.89 -55.38 15.07
N ASP A 634 3.20 -56.59 14.60
CA ASP A 634 4.51 -57.23 14.77
C ASP A 634 5.49 -56.99 13.61
N HIS A 635 5.10 -56.15 12.62
CA HIS A 635 5.98 -55.79 11.52
C HIS A 635 7.12 -54.87 12.01
N PRO A 636 8.41 -55.12 11.69
CA PRO A 636 9.53 -54.33 12.24
C PRO A 636 9.45 -52.82 11.96
N ASP A 637 8.82 -52.42 10.85
CA ASP A 637 8.68 -51.03 10.45
C ASP A 637 7.32 -50.40 10.86
N ALA A 638 6.39 -51.17 11.46
CA ALA A 638 5.04 -50.71 11.76
C ALA A 638 5.03 -49.43 12.63
N ALA A 639 5.89 -49.41 13.67
CA ALA A 639 6.04 -48.25 14.54
C ALA A 639 6.56 -46.99 13.81
N LYS A 640 7.49 -47.16 12.85
CA LYS A 640 8.04 -46.06 12.04
C LYS A 640 6.99 -45.49 11.10
N TYR A 641 6.27 -46.34 10.38
CA TYR A 641 5.21 -45.91 9.44
C TYR A 641 4.04 -45.25 10.17
N ALA A 642 3.64 -45.78 11.33
CA ALA A 642 2.62 -45.18 12.18
C ALA A 642 3.04 -43.82 12.70
N ALA A 643 4.29 -43.63 13.10
CA ALA A 643 4.82 -42.33 13.53
C ALA A 643 4.81 -41.30 12.39
N ILE A 644 5.26 -41.70 11.17
CA ILE A 644 5.22 -40.80 9.99
C ILE A 644 3.78 -40.47 9.58
N ALA A 645 2.86 -41.42 9.64
CA ALA A 645 1.44 -41.17 9.35
C ALA A 645 0.82 -40.18 10.35
N LYS A 646 1.15 -40.33 11.62
CA LYS A 646 0.72 -39.40 12.68
C LYS A 646 1.30 -37.99 12.45
N GLU A 647 2.58 -37.89 12.17
CA GLU A 647 3.24 -36.60 11.88
C GLU A 647 2.66 -35.94 10.61
N LYS A 648 2.34 -36.74 9.57
CA LYS A 648 1.63 -36.26 8.38
C LYS A 648 0.28 -35.61 8.74
N GLN A 649 -0.50 -36.26 9.61
CA GLN A 649 -1.80 -35.73 10.04
C GLN A 649 -1.63 -34.46 10.89
N GLU A 650 -0.69 -34.43 11.83
CA GLU A 650 -0.41 -33.26 12.65
C GLU A 650 0.01 -32.04 11.80
N ILE A 651 0.89 -32.24 10.81
CA ILE A 651 1.31 -31.19 9.88
C ILE A 651 0.16 -30.75 8.99
N ARG A 652 -0.71 -31.67 8.58
CA ARG A 652 -1.91 -31.33 7.80
C ARG A 652 -2.87 -30.46 8.59
N ASP A 653 -3.17 -30.83 9.83
CA ASP A 653 -4.08 -30.07 10.69
C ASP A 653 -3.53 -28.67 11.00
N LEU A 654 -2.22 -28.58 11.24
CA LEU A 654 -1.50 -27.33 11.42
C LEU A 654 -1.60 -26.45 10.17
N HIS A 655 -1.41 -27.02 8.98
CA HIS A 655 -1.50 -26.31 7.71
C HIS A 655 -2.92 -25.81 7.42
N VAL A 656 -3.93 -26.64 7.64
CA VAL A 656 -5.34 -26.22 7.49
C VAL A 656 -5.69 -25.06 8.41
N ALA A 657 -5.22 -25.09 9.66
CA ALA A 657 -5.44 -23.97 10.60
C ALA A 657 -4.74 -22.69 10.14
N ALA A 658 -3.54 -22.79 9.54
CA ALA A 658 -2.80 -21.66 9.01
C ALA A 658 -3.50 -21.06 7.78
N VAL A 659 -3.93 -21.88 6.83
CA VAL A 659 -4.67 -21.45 5.63
C VAL A 659 -5.98 -20.75 6.00
N VAL A 660 -6.71 -21.26 6.99
CA VAL A 660 -7.93 -20.59 7.49
C VAL A 660 -7.61 -19.20 8.05
N GLY A 661 -6.53 -19.06 8.81
CA GLY A 661 -6.09 -17.75 9.32
C GLY A 661 -5.73 -16.79 8.21
N ASP A 662 -4.97 -17.24 7.24
CA ASP A 662 -4.56 -16.45 6.07
C ASP A 662 -5.78 -16.03 5.22
N THR A 663 -6.70 -16.95 4.94
CA THR A 663 -7.96 -16.66 4.23
C THR A 663 -8.78 -15.55 4.92
N VAL A 664 -8.81 -15.50 6.26
CA VAL A 664 -9.44 -14.40 7.02
C VAL A 664 -8.59 -13.12 6.91
N GLY A 665 -7.28 -13.26 6.84
CA GLY A 665 -6.32 -12.16 6.75
C GLY A 665 -6.24 -11.48 5.41
N ASP A 666 -6.45 -12.19 4.32
CA ASP A 666 -6.32 -11.70 2.95
C ASP A 666 -7.19 -10.47 2.64
N PRO A 667 -8.52 -10.48 2.92
CA PRO A 667 -9.33 -9.28 2.75
C PRO A 667 -8.87 -8.11 3.63
N LEU A 668 -8.30 -8.38 4.79
CA LEU A 668 -7.78 -7.35 5.70
C LEU A 668 -6.46 -6.76 5.19
N LYS A 669 -5.52 -7.61 4.77
CA LYS A 669 -4.16 -7.25 4.37
C LYS A 669 -4.12 -6.50 3.04
N ASP A 670 -4.85 -6.97 2.03
CA ASP A 670 -4.66 -6.55 0.64
C ASP A 670 -5.84 -5.76 0.06
N THR A 671 -7.01 -5.79 0.71
CA THR A 671 -8.19 -5.02 0.26
C THR A 671 -8.55 -3.92 1.26
N SER A 672 -9.01 -4.27 2.45
CA SER A 672 -9.58 -3.34 3.42
C SER A 672 -8.51 -2.41 4.02
N GLY A 673 -7.43 -2.98 4.60
CA GLY A 673 -6.40 -2.20 5.29
C GLY A 673 -5.79 -1.09 4.43
N PRO A 674 -5.20 -1.41 3.27
CA PRO A 674 -4.61 -0.40 2.38
C PRO A 674 -5.64 0.57 1.80
N ALA A 675 -6.87 0.14 1.50
CA ALA A 675 -7.89 1.01 0.92
C ALA A 675 -8.44 2.04 1.93
N ILE A 676 -8.40 1.76 3.24
CA ILE A 676 -8.72 2.74 4.29
C ILE A 676 -7.77 3.95 4.24
N ASN A 677 -6.51 3.76 3.85
CA ASN A 677 -5.58 4.88 3.66
C ASN A 677 -6.12 5.87 2.63
N ILE A 678 -6.69 5.35 1.54
CA ILE A 678 -7.28 6.17 0.48
C ILE A 678 -8.55 6.83 0.99
N LEU A 679 -9.38 6.12 1.78
CA LEU A 679 -10.57 6.71 2.41
C LEU A 679 -10.20 7.99 3.18
N VAL A 680 -9.19 7.91 4.05
CA VAL A 680 -8.74 9.04 4.88
C VAL A 680 -8.30 10.21 4.01
N LYS A 681 -7.43 9.97 3.03
CA LYS A 681 -6.86 11.01 2.17
C LYS A 681 -7.89 11.59 1.19
N LEU A 682 -8.63 10.71 0.50
CA LEU A 682 -9.59 11.13 -0.52
C LEU A 682 -10.76 11.90 0.07
N SER A 683 -11.24 11.52 1.26
CA SER A 683 -12.26 12.33 1.98
C SER A 683 -11.74 13.72 2.31
N ALA A 684 -10.48 13.82 2.74
CA ALA A 684 -9.88 15.11 3.09
C ALA A 684 -9.63 16.00 1.85
N ILE A 685 -9.09 15.45 0.75
CA ILE A 685 -8.87 16.27 -0.47
C ILE A 685 -10.17 16.61 -1.18
N THR A 686 -11.18 15.74 -1.14
CA THR A 686 -12.53 16.04 -1.64
C THR A 686 -13.11 17.23 -0.88
N SER A 687 -12.98 17.22 0.44
CA SER A 687 -13.44 18.34 1.29
C SER A 687 -12.69 19.63 0.94
N LEU A 688 -11.38 19.58 0.75
CA LEU A 688 -10.55 20.71 0.35
C LEU A 688 -11.02 21.30 -0.98
N VAL A 689 -11.16 20.48 -2.02
CA VAL A 689 -11.52 20.92 -3.37
C VAL A 689 -12.93 21.52 -3.39
N PHE A 690 -13.88 20.91 -2.69
CA PHE A 690 -15.27 21.38 -2.60
C PHE A 690 -15.53 22.38 -1.46
N GLY A 691 -14.50 22.77 -0.69
CA GLY A 691 -14.62 23.59 0.50
C GLY A 691 -15.43 24.89 0.32
N SER A 692 -15.24 25.61 -0.79
CA SER A 692 -16.02 26.81 -1.09
C SER A 692 -17.51 26.54 -1.29
N TYR A 693 -17.88 25.43 -1.92
CA TYR A 693 -19.27 25.02 -2.08
C TYR A 693 -19.87 24.58 -0.75
N ILE A 694 -19.13 23.85 0.07
CA ILE A 694 -19.53 23.43 1.42
C ILE A 694 -19.81 24.64 2.29
N LYS A 695 -18.96 25.68 2.22
CA LYS A 695 -19.17 26.94 2.96
C LYS A 695 -20.45 27.66 2.54
N GLN A 696 -20.81 27.66 1.25
CA GLN A 696 -21.96 28.37 0.69
C GLN A 696 -23.29 27.62 0.84
N MET A 697 -23.29 26.30 0.81
CA MET A 697 -24.50 25.47 0.67
C MET A 697 -25.01 24.86 1.98
N ASN A 698 -24.56 25.31 3.13
CA ASN A 698 -24.99 24.84 4.44
C ASN A 698 -26.52 24.88 4.60
N LEU A 699 -27.24 23.77 4.38
CA LEU A 699 -28.71 23.72 4.37
C LEU A 699 -29.32 23.65 5.78
N PHE A 700 -28.73 22.90 6.69
CA PHE A 700 -29.25 22.62 8.03
C PHE A 700 -28.28 23.00 9.16
N GLY A 701 -27.04 23.35 8.85
CA GLY A 701 -26.06 23.74 9.84
C GLY A 701 -26.33 25.16 10.40
N PRO A 702 -25.66 25.51 11.50
CA PRO A 702 -25.77 26.86 12.04
C PRO A 702 -25.34 27.90 10.99
N LYS A 703 -26.19 28.86 10.72
CA LYS A 703 -25.85 30.00 9.86
C LYS A 703 -25.00 30.95 10.70
N GLU A 704 -23.70 31.06 10.37
CA GLU A 704 -22.80 32.07 10.96
C GLU A 704 -23.17 33.49 10.56
#